data_1868f4d856fc0d76b75c1e6b4a13e734
#
_entry.id   1868f4d856fc0d76b75c1e6b4a13e734
#
_cell.length_a   1.000
_cell.length_b   1.000
_cell.length_c   1.000
_cell.angle_alpha   90.00
_cell.angle_beta   90.00
_cell.angle_gamma   90.00
#
_symmetry.space_group_name_H-M   'P 1'
#
loop_
_entity.id
_entity.type
_entity.pdbx_description
1 polymer ?
#
loop_
_entity_poly.entity_id
_entity_poly.type
_entity_poly.pdbx_seq_one_letter_code
_entity_poly.pdbx_strand_id
1 'polypeptide(L)'
;MLNKILLGLNKNLTKIIKTFIFFWLLLCVYRLIFIWGMSEYLSADSGHNLILTAIYSGAKLSLQTAGGLTLCMLIGFIAETIWHRLKYFRYICSFVILFITTLLFVARFPFYQQFHSGFNQMLFTAMHEDLYALFISLVEEFQLPLKLLLVIVLVAILNYAFNKFLAYSFKVKRWQILPEKIKTVSLLMCVYVLGTLSLYGGGWSWKSGVNWENAGITNDTFLNESILDDYQAIYRAYANQMRMEACNGLSFSAQNVRDLAKSLTNKDGGNDLSVYLAKEATGAKIEKPKHIFVIVSESYANWPLLDKYSNLHIADNMKKIIAEDDTIYTSHMLPSGSSTVGALMTMVTGMANSNLYLTTMPEALANPYITATAPQMKNLGYETSFWYAGPATWENIQEFTLAQGFDNFYSRGNIDPNATGSVWGADDEYLYDAIFKQIDDNKMTFSVILNTSNHSPFNIDLEKEGFDASKVIEGLPDKEKNNQELIKELGHFWYADKMASDFINKVKAKYPDSLFIFVGDHADRYNIDKVPTMYERYSVPLIITGKGIQKDLLPEDMAGSQIDIMPTVIDLIAPEGFTYYSVGKSLSENKLGQSYAFWITADAIGNTDDLVEKPQYFNREVLPDRTVLENYINGVRAISWWLGKYGTIIDEALLQ
;
A
#
# COMPACT_ATOMS: atom_id res chain seq x y z
N MET A 1 12.87 42.63 -36.05
CA MET A 1 12.41 41.23 -36.17
C MET A 1 12.32 40.58 -34.79
N LEU A 2 13.41 40.53 -34.00
CA LEU A 2 13.47 39.86 -32.69
C LEU A 2 12.40 40.32 -31.70
N ASN A 3 12.15 41.64 -31.52
CA ASN A 3 11.15 42.16 -30.61
C ASN A 3 9.71 41.74 -30.97
N LYS A 4 9.38 41.56 -32.26
CA LYS A 4 8.05 41.04 -32.66
C LYS A 4 7.89 39.55 -32.30
N ILE A 5 8.96 38.76 -32.44
CA ILE A 5 8.99 37.34 -32.07
C ILE A 5 8.81 37.21 -30.53
N LEU A 6 9.60 37.97 -29.76
CA LEU A 6 9.51 37.97 -28.29
C LEU A 6 8.12 38.42 -27.79
N LEU A 7 7.52 39.43 -28.40
CA LEU A 7 6.17 39.88 -28.06
C LEU A 7 5.12 38.76 -28.29
N GLY A 8 5.22 38.05 -29.41
CA GLY A 8 4.36 36.91 -29.73
C GLY A 8 4.55 35.78 -28.73
N LEU A 9 5.80 35.44 -28.40
CA LEU A 9 6.14 34.42 -27.41
C LEU A 9 5.61 34.78 -26.01
N ASN A 10 5.84 36.02 -25.56
CA ASN A 10 5.36 36.52 -24.27
C ASN A 10 3.84 36.45 -24.13
N LYS A 11 3.12 36.74 -25.23
CA LYS A 11 1.65 36.60 -25.25
C LYS A 11 1.21 35.16 -25.08
N ASN A 12 1.89 34.19 -25.73
CA ASN A 12 1.55 32.78 -25.62
C ASN A 12 1.93 32.21 -24.25
N LEU A 13 3.11 32.54 -23.72
CA LEU A 13 3.51 32.15 -22.36
C LEU A 13 2.54 32.67 -21.31
N THR A 14 2.07 33.93 -21.46
CA THR A 14 1.05 34.50 -20.57
C THR A 14 -0.28 33.74 -20.66
N LYS A 15 -0.71 33.31 -21.85
CA LYS A 15 -1.92 32.48 -22.00
C LYS A 15 -1.76 31.12 -21.28
N ILE A 16 -0.60 30.48 -21.40
CA ILE A 16 -0.29 29.20 -20.73
C ILE A 16 -0.39 29.36 -19.20
N ILE A 17 0.29 30.35 -18.64
CA ILE A 17 0.27 30.63 -17.20
C ILE A 17 -1.17 30.91 -16.70
N LYS A 18 -1.91 31.69 -17.42
CA LYS A 18 -3.32 31.97 -17.08
C LYS A 18 -4.19 30.73 -17.14
N THR A 19 -4.00 29.89 -18.15
CA THR A 19 -4.73 28.63 -18.28
C THR A 19 -4.46 27.73 -17.09
N PHE A 20 -3.19 27.57 -16.70
CA PHE A 20 -2.78 26.80 -15.54
C PHE A 20 -3.47 27.32 -14.26
N ILE A 21 -3.36 28.62 -14.00
CA ILE A 21 -3.96 29.24 -12.82
C ILE A 21 -5.49 29.06 -12.81
N PHE A 22 -6.15 29.22 -13.95
CA PHE A 22 -7.59 29.07 -14.06
C PHE A 22 -8.03 27.63 -13.70
N PHE A 23 -7.41 26.61 -14.29
CA PHE A 23 -7.77 25.23 -14.01
C PHE A 23 -7.44 24.85 -12.57
N TRP A 24 -6.29 25.26 -12.05
CA TRP A 24 -5.94 25.03 -10.65
C TRP A 24 -6.96 25.63 -9.69
N LEU A 25 -7.33 26.88 -9.89
CA LEU A 25 -8.36 27.54 -9.06
C LEU A 25 -9.74 26.86 -9.20
N LEU A 26 -10.12 26.45 -10.41
CA LEU A 26 -11.38 25.74 -10.65
C LEU A 26 -11.42 24.41 -9.86
N LEU A 27 -10.36 23.61 -9.90
CA LEU A 27 -10.26 22.34 -9.16
C LEU A 27 -10.30 22.59 -7.64
N CYS A 28 -9.63 23.63 -7.15
CA CYS A 28 -9.72 24.03 -5.75
C CYS A 28 -11.15 24.40 -5.33
N VAL A 29 -11.86 25.19 -6.16
CA VAL A 29 -13.25 25.58 -5.91
C VAL A 29 -14.17 24.37 -5.91
N TYR A 30 -14.00 23.45 -6.86
CA TYR A 30 -14.78 22.21 -6.93
C TYR A 30 -14.58 21.35 -5.69
N ARG A 31 -13.35 21.23 -5.19
CA ARG A 31 -13.05 20.55 -3.92
C ARG A 31 -13.77 21.18 -2.74
N LEU A 32 -13.72 22.51 -2.63
CA LEU A 32 -14.43 23.23 -1.55
C LEU A 32 -15.94 23.01 -1.59
N ILE A 33 -16.54 23.05 -2.79
CA ILE A 33 -17.97 22.80 -2.98
C ILE A 33 -18.29 21.33 -2.62
N PHE A 34 -17.43 20.37 -2.98
CA PHE A 34 -17.62 18.97 -2.64
C PHE A 34 -17.55 18.74 -1.14
N ILE A 35 -16.52 19.22 -0.45
CA ILE A 35 -16.38 19.09 1.01
C ILE A 35 -17.57 19.75 1.73
N TRP A 36 -17.99 20.91 1.28
CA TRP A 36 -19.14 21.60 1.87
C TRP A 36 -20.46 20.89 1.59
N GLY A 37 -20.70 20.47 0.35
CA GLY A 37 -21.95 19.82 -0.07
C GLY A 37 -22.14 18.42 0.46
N MET A 38 -21.04 17.73 0.85
CA MET A 38 -21.03 16.38 1.39
C MET A 38 -20.53 16.37 2.85
N SER A 39 -20.69 17.48 3.56
CA SER A 39 -20.18 17.62 4.93
C SER A 39 -20.85 16.68 5.95
N GLU A 40 -21.97 16.05 5.61
CA GLU A 40 -22.63 15.01 6.41
C GLU A 40 -21.79 13.72 6.54
N TYR A 41 -20.83 13.50 5.63
CA TYR A 41 -19.90 12.36 5.64
C TYR A 41 -18.63 12.60 6.46
N LEU A 42 -18.47 13.80 7.04
CA LEU A 42 -17.36 14.08 7.94
C LEU A 42 -17.53 13.30 9.25
N SER A 43 -16.44 12.69 9.72
CA SER A 43 -16.43 12.10 11.05
C SER A 43 -16.69 13.13 12.14
N ALA A 44 -17.34 12.72 13.22
CA ALA A 44 -17.66 13.62 14.34
C ALA A 44 -16.40 14.28 14.96
N ASP A 45 -15.26 13.60 14.86
CA ASP A 45 -13.98 14.04 15.41
C ASP A 45 -13.16 14.89 14.42
N SER A 46 -13.67 15.15 13.22
CA SER A 46 -12.97 15.91 12.19
C SER A 46 -12.95 17.41 12.52
N GLY A 47 -11.87 17.84 13.17
CA GLY A 47 -11.62 19.23 13.49
C GLY A 47 -11.26 20.09 12.27
N HIS A 48 -11.36 21.41 12.41
CA HIS A 48 -11.02 22.39 11.36
C HIS A 48 -9.61 22.20 10.77
N ASN A 49 -8.65 21.76 11.57
CA ASN A 49 -7.28 21.53 11.13
C ASN A 49 -7.20 20.41 10.11
N LEU A 50 -7.95 19.32 10.27
CA LEU A 50 -7.98 18.20 9.31
C LEU A 50 -8.58 18.64 7.98
N ILE A 51 -9.66 19.43 8.00
CA ILE A 51 -10.27 20.01 6.80
C ILE A 51 -9.26 20.89 6.06
N LEU A 52 -8.55 21.77 6.78
CA LEU A 52 -7.54 22.65 6.18
C LEU A 52 -6.37 21.83 5.59
N THR A 53 -5.97 20.76 6.26
CA THR A 53 -4.92 19.82 5.78
C THR A 53 -5.36 19.16 4.47
N ALA A 54 -6.60 18.67 4.40
CA ALA A 54 -7.15 18.07 3.18
C ALA A 54 -7.23 19.08 2.03
N ILE A 55 -7.71 20.30 2.30
CA ILE A 55 -7.78 21.37 1.30
C ILE A 55 -6.38 21.75 0.79
N TYR A 56 -5.40 21.91 1.68
CA TYR A 56 -4.02 22.24 1.31
C TYR A 56 -3.35 21.15 0.47
N SER A 57 -3.43 19.90 0.92
CA SER A 57 -2.83 18.76 0.22
C SER A 57 -3.52 18.52 -1.12
N GLY A 58 -4.84 18.64 -1.18
CA GLY A 58 -5.57 18.55 -2.41
C GLY A 58 -5.26 19.71 -3.39
N ALA A 59 -5.03 20.92 -2.90
CA ALA A 59 -4.59 22.03 -3.75
C ALA A 59 -3.20 21.78 -4.36
N LYS A 60 -2.28 21.15 -3.59
CA LYS A 60 -0.97 20.69 -4.10
C LYS A 60 -1.14 19.63 -5.19
N LEU A 61 -1.94 18.60 -4.93
CA LEU A 61 -2.17 17.50 -5.88
C LEU A 61 -2.83 18.02 -7.17
N SER A 62 -3.80 18.92 -7.07
CA SER A 62 -4.47 19.52 -8.24
C SER A 62 -3.56 20.35 -9.15
N LEU A 63 -2.33 20.67 -8.75
CA LEU A 63 -1.35 21.26 -9.65
C LEU A 63 -0.95 20.28 -10.77
N GLN A 64 -0.91 18.96 -10.50
CA GLN A 64 -0.66 17.93 -11.52
C GLN A 64 -1.77 17.95 -12.57
N THR A 65 -3.02 17.89 -12.14
CA THR A 65 -4.19 17.92 -13.02
C THR A 65 -4.25 19.22 -13.82
N ALA A 66 -4.05 20.37 -13.18
CA ALA A 66 -4.00 21.66 -13.86
C ALA A 66 -2.91 21.73 -14.95
N GLY A 67 -1.75 21.13 -14.69
CA GLY A 67 -0.67 20.99 -15.69
C GLY A 67 -1.11 20.16 -16.88
N GLY A 68 -1.70 18.98 -16.65
CA GLY A 68 -2.22 18.12 -17.69
C GLY A 68 -3.29 18.81 -18.57
N LEU A 69 -4.28 19.46 -17.93
CA LEU A 69 -5.31 20.21 -18.64
C LEU A 69 -4.73 21.39 -19.45
N THR A 70 -3.69 22.04 -18.92
CA THR A 70 -2.98 23.10 -19.64
C THR A 70 -2.24 22.55 -20.86
N LEU A 71 -1.62 21.37 -20.76
CA LEU A 71 -1.00 20.70 -21.92
C LEU A 71 -2.03 20.35 -22.99
N CYS A 72 -3.22 19.86 -22.62
CA CYS A 72 -4.32 19.64 -23.56
C CYS A 72 -4.74 20.95 -24.28
N MET A 73 -4.78 22.06 -23.56
CA MET A 73 -5.11 23.38 -24.15
C MET A 73 -4.04 23.89 -25.12
N LEU A 74 -2.77 23.44 -25.02
CA LEU A 74 -1.70 23.84 -25.95
C LEU A 74 -2.06 23.52 -27.40
N ILE A 75 -2.77 22.44 -27.67
CA ILE A 75 -3.23 22.05 -29.00
C ILE A 75 -4.05 23.20 -29.63
N GLY A 76 -4.99 23.76 -28.87
CA GLY A 76 -5.80 24.88 -29.31
C GLY A 76 -5.01 26.17 -29.50
N PHE A 77 -4.01 26.44 -28.62
CA PHE A 77 -3.16 27.64 -28.77
C PHE A 77 -2.20 27.53 -29.96
N ILE A 78 -1.64 26.36 -30.21
CA ILE A 78 -0.79 26.09 -31.40
C ILE A 78 -1.60 26.28 -32.66
N ALA A 79 -2.79 25.70 -32.75
CA ALA A 79 -3.69 25.86 -33.88
C ALA A 79 -4.04 27.33 -34.16
N GLU A 80 -4.42 28.11 -33.11
CA GLU A 80 -4.68 29.54 -33.23
C GLU A 80 -3.45 30.33 -33.70
N THR A 81 -2.23 29.89 -33.31
CA THR A 81 -0.98 30.55 -33.71
C THR A 81 -0.64 30.28 -35.16
N ILE A 82 -0.86 29.04 -35.65
CA ILE A 82 -0.62 28.66 -37.04
C ILE A 82 -1.59 29.37 -37.99
N TRP A 83 -2.87 29.38 -37.64
CA TRP A 83 -3.89 30.02 -38.46
C TRP A 83 -4.93 30.71 -37.61
N HIS A 84 -4.99 32.00 -37.66
CA HIS A 84 -5.87 32.83 -36.80
C HIS A 84 -7.35 32.48 -36.91
N ARG A 85 -7.83 31.93 -38.03
CA ARG A 85 -9.21 31.45 -38.21
C ARG A 85 -9.51 30.24 -37.28
N LEU A 86 -8.48 29.52 -36.83
CA LEU A 86 -8.61 28.41 -35.86
C LEU A 86 -8.80 28.86 -34.41
N LYS A 87 -9.01 30.15 -34.15
CA LYS A 87 -9.46 30.63 -32.83
C LYS A 87 -10.73 29.92 -32.35
N TYR A 88 -11.64 29.56 -33.25
CA TYR A 88 -12.85 28.80 -32.93
C TYR A 88 -12.53 27.39 -32.45
N PHE A 89 -11.52 26.76 -33.01
CA PHE A 89 -11.06 25.46 -32.54
C PHE A 89 -10.55 25.54 -31.08
N ARG A 90 -9.83 26.59 -30.71
CA ARG A 90 -9.44 26.84 -29.32
C ARG A 90 -10.67 26.97 -28.38
N TYR A 91 -11.74 27.63 -28.81
CA TYR A 91 -12.99 27.71 -28.04
C TYR A 91 -13.64 26.33 -27.87
N ILE A 92 -13.59 25.48 -28.89
CA ILE A 92 -14.07 24.11 -28.83
C ILE A 92 -13.22 23.31 -27.84
N CYS A 93 -11.88 23.38 -27.94
CA CYS A 93 -10.98 22.70 -26.98
C CYS A 93 -11.27 23.11 -25.54
N SER A 94 -11.42 24.43 -25.27
CA SER A 94 -11.74 24.90 -23.92
C SER A 94 -13.12 24.43 -23.45
N PHE A 95 -14.11 24.42 -24.34
CA PHE A 95 -15.43 23.91 -24.03
C PHE A 95 -15.42 22.43 -23.68
N VAL A 96 -14.75 21.60 -24.49
CA VAL A 96 -14.66 20.13 -24.27
C VAL A 96 -13.94 19.84 -22.96
N ILE A 97 -12.79 20.47 -22.69
CA ILE A 97 -12.07 20.27 -21.44
C ILE A 97 -12.91 20.66 -20.23
N LEU A 98 -13.54 21.83 -20.27
CA LEU A 98 -14.42 22.28 -19.20
C LEU A 98 -15.66 21.40 -19.04
N PHE A 99 -16.21 20.87 -20.15
CA PHE A 99 -17.34 19.96 -20.12
C PHE A 99 -16.98 18.67 -19.38
N ILE A 100 -15.86 18.04 -19.75
CA ILE A 100 -15.39 16.82 -19.08
C ILE A 100 -15.10 17.11 -17.59
N THR A 101 -14.36 18.17 -17.28
CA THR A 101 -14.03 18.53 -15.89
C THR A 101 -15.27 18.76 -15.04
N THR A 102 -16.27 19.46 -15.57
CA THR A 102 -17.52 19.78 -14.84
C THR A 102 -18.44 18.56 -14.75
N LEU A 103 -18.47 17.73 -15.80
CA LEU A 103 -19.22 16.46 -15.80
C LEU A 103 -18.72 15.53 -14.71
N LEU A 104 -17.41 15.33 -14.63
CA LEU A 104 -16.79 14.49 -13.60
C LEU A 104 -17.10 15.04 -12.20
N PHE A 105 -16.97 16.35 -12.01
CA PHE A 105 -17.30 16.99 -10.75
C PHE A 105 -18.76 16.77 -10.33
N VAL A 106 -19.72 16.92 -11.24
CA VAL A 106 -21.13 16.69 -10.93
C VAL A 106 -21.43 15.21 -10.70
N ALA A 107 -20.80 14.31 -11.46
CA ALA A 107 -20.95 12.86 -11.31
C ALA A 107 -20.34 12.34 -9.98
N ARG A 108 -19.34 13.03 -9.43
CA ARG A 108 -18.71 12.65 -8.16
C ARG A 108 -19.69 12.57 -7.00
N PHE A 109 -20.70 13.46 -6.93
CA PHE A 109 -21.65 13.49 -5.83
C PHE A 109 -22.45 12.20 -5.71
N PRO A 110 -23.23 11.77 -6.73
CA PRO A 110 -23.96 10.51 -6.64
C PRO A 110 -23.04 9.30 -6.54
N PHE A 111 -21.86 9.34 -7.16
CA PHE A 111 -20.88 8.26 -7.03
C PHE A 111 -20.41 8.10 -5.59
N TYR A 112 -20.08 9.21 -4.91
CA TYR A 112 -19.67 9.17 -3.51
C TYR A 112 -20.81 8.75 -2.58
N GLN A 113 -22.05 9.20 -2.83
CA GLN A 113 -23.23 8.76 -2.07
C GLN A 113 -23.46 7.25 -2.15
N GLN A 114 -23.19 6.66 -3.31
CA GLN A 114 -23.39 5.22 -3.53
C GLN A 114 -22.24 4.37 -2.99
N PHE A 115 -20.99 4.80 -3.18
CA PHE A 115 -19.81 3.96 -2.96
C PHE A 115 -18.93 4.43 -1.79
N HIS A 116 -19.22 5.54 -1.17
CA HIS A 116 -18.44 6.18 -0.08
C HIS A 116 -16.96 6.36 -0.41
N SER A 117 -16.62 6.43 -1.69
CA SER A 117 -15.27 6.66 -2.20
C SER A 117 -15.29 7.55 -3.44
N GLY A 118 -14.14 8.12 -3.81
CA GLY A 118 -13.96 8.73 -5.13
C GLY A 118 -14.08 7.69 -6.24
N PHE A 119 -13.97 8.11 -7.51
CA PHE A 119 -14.00 7.16 -8.63
C PHE A 119 -13.02 6.01 -8.41
N ASN A 120 -13.52 4.78 -8.51
CA ASN A 120 -12.81 3.55 -8.26
C ASN A 120 -13.07 2.52 -9.38
N GLN A 121 -12.64 1.27 -9.19
CA GLN A 121 -12.76 0.19 -10.18
C GLN A 121 -14.19 -0.10 -10.61
N MET A 122 -15.21 0.26 -9.83
CA MET A 122 -16.62 0.10 -10.22
C MET A 122 -16.95 0.82 -11.52
N LEU A 123 -16.18 1.86 -11.92
CA LEU A 123 -16.31 2.47 -13.24
C LEU A 123 -16.02 1.49 -14.38
N PHE A 124 -15.07 0.58 -14.19
CA PHE A 124 -14.73 -0.43 -15.20
C PHE A 124 -15.70 -1.61 -15.16
N THR A 125 -16.14 -2.02 -13.98
CA THR A 125 -17.19 -3.04 -13.81
C THR A 125 -18.47 -2.61 -14.52
N ALA A 126 -18.88 -1.36 -14.38
CA ALA A 126 -20.05 -0.81 -15.07
C ALA A 126 -19.99 -0.91 -16.62
N MET A 127 -18.79 -1.03 -17.22
CA MET A 127 -18.63 -1.24 -18.66
C MET A 127 -19.01 -2.67 -19.11
N HIS A 128 -19.10 -3.61 -18.19
CA HIS A 128 -19.49 -5.00 -18.42
C HIS A 128 -20.97 -5.27 -18.09
N GLU A 129 -21.67 -4.28 -17.50
CA GLU A 129 -23.09 -4.37 -17.20
C GLU A 129 -23.96 -4.13 -18.44
N ASP A 130 -25.26 -4.46 -18.33
CA ASP A 130 -26.24 -4.10 -19.36
C ASP A 130 -26.34 -2.57 -19.48
N LEU A 131 -25.79 -2.03 -20.56
CA LEU A 131 -25.74 -0.58 -20.81
C LEU A 131 -27.12 0.07 -20.86
N TYR A 132 -28.18 -0.69 -21.28
CA TYR A 132 -29.54 -0.15 -21.29
C TYR A 132 -30.11 -0.05 -19.88
N ALA A 133 -29.95 -1.09 -19.06
CA ALA A 133 -30.36 -1.09 -17.66
C ALA A 133 -29.62 0.00 -16.86
N LEU A 134 -28.30 0.13 -17.08
CA LEU A 134 -27.48 1.18 -16.47
C LEU A 134 -27.98 2.57 -16.87
N PHE A 135 -28.28 2.80 -18.16
CA PHE A 135 -28.79 4.08 -18.64
C PHE A 135 -30.14 4.44 -18.00
N ILE A 136 -31.06 3.48 -17.89
CA ILE A 136 -32.36 3.68 -17.23
C ILE A 136 -32.17 4.07 -15.77
N SER A 137 -31.33 3.34 -15.03
CA SER A 137 -31.01 3.67 -13.63
C SER A 137 -30.42 5.08 -13.50
N LEU A 138 -29.51 5.47 -14.39
CA LEU A 138 -28.94 6.81 -14.39
C LEU A 138 -29.99 7.92 -14.62
N VAL A 139 -31.02 7.63 -15.43
CA VAL A 139 -32.10 8.58 -15.71
C VAL A 139 -33.09 8.66 -14.55
N GLU A 140 -33.52 7.50 -14.03
CA GLU A 140 -34.60 7.41 -13.04
C GLU A 140 -34.12 7.71 -11.61
N GLU A 141 -32.99 7.13 -11.20
CA GLU A 141 -32.47 7.27 -9.84
C GLU A 141 -31.57 8.52 -9.69
N PHE A 142 -30.71 8.75 -10.68
CA PHE A 142 -29.69 9.81 -10.58
C PHE A 142 -30.05 11.10 -11.33
N GLN A 143 -31.27 11.20 -11.90
CA GLN A 143 -31.77 12.39 -12.59
C GLN A 143 -30.79 12.91 -13.66
N LEU A 144 -30.21 12.02 -14.44
CA LEU A 144 -29.17 12.32 -15.44
C LEU A 144 -29.52 13.53 -16.34
N PRO A 145 -30.76 13.68 -16.88
CA PRO A 145 -31.09 14.81 -17.76
C PRO A 145 -30.93 16.18 -17.06
N LEU A 146 -31.36 16.28 -15.79
CA LEU A 146 -31.25 17.52 -15.02
C LEU A 146 -29.80 17.86 -14.72
N LYS A 147 -28.99 16.86 -14.35
CA LYS A 147 -27.55 17.02 -14.09
C LYS A 147 -26.78 17.42 -15.34
N LEU A 148 -27.12 16.84 -16.51
CA LEU A 148 -26.53 17.23 -17.79
C LEU A 148 -26.89 18.68 -18.16
N LEU A 149 -28.12 19.12 -17.93
CA LEU A 149 -28.51 20.51 -18.14
C LEU A 149 -27.67 21.44 -17.23
N LEU A 150 -27.53 21.10 -15.96
CA LEU A 150 -26.67 21.84 -15.01
C LEU A 150 -25.22 21.93 -15.51
N VAL A 151 -24.66 20.83 -15.97
CA VAL A 151 -23.30 20.78 -16.55
C VAL A 151 -23.19 21.75 -17.73
N ILE A 152 -24.13 21.70 -18.67
CA ILE A 152 -24.10 22.57 -19.87
C ILE A 152 -24.14 24.04 -19.48
N VAL A 153 -25.00 24.42 -18.53
CA VAL A 153 -25.12 25.80 -18.05
C VAL A 153 -23.82 26.25 -17.36
N LEU A 154 -23.26 25.42 -16.46
CA LEU A 154 -22.01 25.72 -15.77
C LEU A 154 -20.84 25.85 -16.76
N VAL A 155 -20.76 24.96 -17.73
CA VAL A 155 -19.70 24.99 -18.76
C VAL A 155 -19.81 26.25 -19.63
N ALA A 156 -21.00 26.66 -20.00
CA ALA A 156 -21.20 27.91 -20.75
C ALA A 156 -20.68 29.16 -19.98
N ILE A 157 -20.98 29.23 -18.68
CA ILE A 157 -20.50 30.29 -17.78
C ILE A 157 -18.97 30.21 -17.63
N LEU A 158 -18.42 29.03 -17.34
CA LEU A 158 -16.99 28.82 -17.14
C LEU A 158 -16.18 29.08 -18.41
N ASN A 159 -16.67 28.64 -19.57
CA ASN A 159 -16.02 28.92 -20.84
C ASN A 159 -16.03 30.40 -21.20
N TYR A 160 -17.11 31.10 -20.91
CA TYR A 160 -17.15 32.58 -21.04
C TYR A 160 -16.12 33.22 -20.08
N ALA A 161 -16.12 32.85 -18.81
CA ALA A 161 -15.21 33.39 -17.81
C ALA A 161 -13.74 33.12 -18.17
N PHE A 162 -13.42 31.90 -18.61
CA PHE A 162 -12.07 31.48 -19.04
C PHE A 162 -11.58 32.34 -20.22
N ASN A 163 -12.40 32.48 -21.25
CA ASN A 163 -12.02 33.28 -22.42
C ASN A 163 -11.87 34.76 -22.10
N LYS A 164 -12.71 35.30 -21.22
CA LYS A 164 -12.61 36.68 -20.71
C LYS A 164 -11.32 36.86 -19.89
N PHE A 165 -10.97 35.89 -19.04
CA PHE A 165 -9.74 35.88 -18.26
C PHE A 165 -8.48 35.81 -19.15
N LEU A 166 -8.51 35.01 -20.20
CA LEU A 166 -7.42 34.96 -21.17
C LEU A 166 -7.24 36.30 -21.89
N ALA A 167 -8.33 36.98 -22.25
CA ALA A 167 -8.29 38.26 -22.95
C ALA A 167 -7.89 39.43 -22.03
N TYR A 168 -8.13 39.31 -20.72
CA TYR A 168 -7.82 40.38 -19.75
C TYR A 168 -6.31 40.67 -19.72
N SER A 169 -5.92 41.93 -19.76
CA SER A 169 -4.52 42.36 -19.66
C SER A 169 -4.25 43.03 -18.31
N PHE A 170 -3.37 42.42 -17.51
CA PHE A 170 -2.94 43.01 -16.26
C PHE A 170 -2.10 44.27 -16.53
N LYS A 171 -2.62 45.47 -16.16
CA LYS A 171 -1.92 46.74 -16.35
C LYS A 171 -0.99 47.06 -15.18
N VAL A 172 0.02 46.23 -14.95
CA VAL A 172 1.05 46.50 -13.94
C VAL A 172 2.09 47.44 -14.54
N LYS A 173 2.14 48.71 -14.08
CA LYS A 173 3.04 49.74 -14.64
C LYS A 173 4.50 49.29 -14.72
N ARG A 174 5.02 48.70 -13.64
CA ARG A 174 6.41 48.19 -13.60
C ARG A 174 6.68 47.08 -14.63
N TRP A 175 5.71 46.19 -14.90
CA TRP A 175 5.80 45.15 -15.90
C TRP A 175 5.84 45.74 -17.32
N GLN A 176 5.08 46.76 -17.59
CA GLN A 176 5.01 47.38 -18.91
C GLN A 176 6.32 48.01 -19.36
N ILE A 177 7.12 48.54 -18.43
CA ILE A 177 8.39 49.23 -18.68
C ILE A 177 9.55 48.26 -18.93
N LEU A 178 9.41 46.98 -18.53
CA LEU A 178 10.48 46.00 -18.68
C LEU A 178 10.78 45.70 -20.16
N PRO A 179 12.07 45.51 -20.54
CA PRO A 179 12.44 45.01 -21.87
C PRO A 179 11.79 43.66 -22.17
N GLU A 180 11.39 43.43 -23.42
CA GLU A 180 10.70 42.17 -23.83
C GLU A 180 11.54 40.93 -23.52
N LYS A 181 12.87 40.98 -23.61
CA LYS A 181 13.76 39.87 -23.21
C LYS A 181 13.62 39.49 -21.75
N ILE A 182 13.56 40.48 -20.84
CA ILE A 182 13.39 40.25 -19.41
C ILE A 182 12.02 39.64 -19.13
N LYS A 183 10.95 40.14 -19.78
CA LYS A 183 9.62 39.54 -19.69
C LYS A 183 9.61 38.08 -20.14
N THR A 184 10.29 37.77 -21.25
CA THR A 184 10.41 36.41 -21.77
C THR A 184 11.07 35.49 -20.76
N VAL A 185 12.22 35.89 -20.21
CA VAL A 185 12.95 35.08 -19.20
C VAL A 185 12.10 34.86 -17.95
N SER A 186 11.44 35.92 -17.44
CA SER A 186 10.56 35.82 -16.26
C SER A 186 9.36 34.89 -16.51
N LEU A 187 8.74 34.94 -17.68
CA LEU A 187 7.62 34.08 -18.05
C LEU A 187 8.06 32.63 -18.25
N LEU A 188 9.21 32.39 -18.86
CA LEU A 188 9.79 31.04 -18.97
C LEU A 188 10.13 30.45 -17.61
N MET A 189 10.70 31.26 -16.70
CA MET A 189 10.97 30.84 -15.34
C MET A 189 9.68 30.50 -14.58
N CYS A 190 8.62 31.29 -14.77
CA CYS A 190 7.31 31.02 -14.20
C CYS A 190 6.73 29.69 -14.75
N VAL A 191 6.79 29.46 -16.05
CA VAL A 191 6.35 28.20 -16.67
C VAL A 191 7.18 27.02 -16.16
N TYR A 192 8.51 27.17 -16.02
CA TYR A 192 9.36 26.16 -15.43
C TYR A 192 8.97 25.81 -13.99
N VAL A 193 8.78 26.82 -13.14
CA VAL A 193 8.34 26.61 -11.75
C VAL A 193 6.99 25.90 -11.70
N LEU A 194 5.98 26.39 -12.44
CA LEU A 194 4.66 25.78 -12.48
C LEU A 194 4.72 24.36 -13.03
N GLY A 195 5.55 24.11 -14.04
CA GLY A 195 5.77 22.78 -14.61
C GLY A 195 6.41 21.82 -13.60
N THR A 196 7.41 22.30 -12.84
CA THR A 196 8.05 21.52 -11.78
C THR A 196 7.06 21.17 -10.67
N LEU A 197 6.31 22.17 -10.17
CA LEU A 197 5.28 21.94 -9.16
C LEU A 197 4.16 21.01 -9.66
N SER A 198 3.80 21.10 -10.94
CA SER A 198 2.85 20.19 -11.57
C SER A 198 3.41 18.77 -11.62
N LEU A 199 4.66 18.59 -12.08
CA LEU A 199 5.28 17.27 -12.19
C LEU A 199 5.35 16.55 -10.84
N TYR A 200 5.69 17.28 -9.77
CA TYR A 200 5.92 16.71 -8.44
C TYR A 200 4.77 16.94 -7.44
N GLY A 201 3.54 17.17 -7.89
CA GLY A 201 2.39 17.30 -6.98
C GLY A 201 2.57 18.39 -5.92
N GLY A 202 2.97 19.58 -6.34
CA GLY A 202 3.19 20.75 -5.46
C GLY A 202 4.48 20.70 -4.65
N GLY A 203 5.37 19.74 -4.92
CA GLY A 203 6.73 19.65 -4.35
C GLY A 203 7.80 20.13 -5.32
N TRP A 204 9.05 20.11 -4.88
CA TRP A 204 10.24 20.33 -5.71
C TRP A 204 10.93 19.02 -6.12
N SER A 205 10.48 17.90 -5.58
CA SER A 205 10.95 16.55 -5.85
C SER A 205 9.83 15.55 -5.56
N TRP A 206 9.97 14.31 -5.99
CA TRP A 206 9.06 13.22 -5.66
C TRP A 206 8.86 13.03 -4.14
N LYS A 207 9.92 13.27 -3.36
CA LYS A 207 9.90 13.15 -1.89
C LYS A 207 9.01 14.19 -1.19
N SER A 208 8.83 15.37 -1.77
CA SER A 208 8.09 16.49 -1.18
C SER A 208 6.70 16.72 -1.79
N GLY A 209 6.34 15.92 -2.78
CA GLY A 209 5.08 16.03 -3.50
C GLY A 209 3.96 15.18 -2.92
N VAL A 210 2.74 15.52 -3.32
CA VAL A 210 1.55 14.70 -3.06
C VAL A 210 1.19 13.96 -4.35
N ASN A 211 0.91 12.66 -4.24
CA ASN A 211 0.39 11.83 -5.31
C ASN A 211 -0.88 11.09 -4.82
N TRP A 212 -1.54 10.35 -5.68
CA TRP A 212 -2.76 9.65 -5.33
C TRP A 212 -2.55 8.52 -4.30
N GLU A 213 -1.36 7.92 -4.22
CA GLU A 213 -1.03 6.86 -3.26
C GLU A 213 -0.77 7.40 -1.85
N ASN A 214 -0.18 8.59 -1.73
CA ASN A 214 0.15 9.19 -0.43
C ASN A 214 -0.86 10.28 0.01
N ALA A 215 -2.04 10.32 -0.58
CA ALA A 215 -3.05 11.33 -0.28
C ALA A 215 -3.80 11.10 1.05
N GLY A 216 -3.84 9.86 1.57
CA GLY A 216 -4.54 9.51 2.81
C GLY A 216 -3.79 9.92 4.07
N ILE A 217 -3.78 11.20 4.38
CA ILE A 217 -2.99 11.81 5.46
C ILE A 217 -3.81 12.22 6.70
N THR A 218 -5.11 11.93 6.70
CA THR A 218 -6.01 12.20 7.84
C THR A 218 -6.63 10.90 8.33
N ASN A 219 -7.22 10.92 9.52
CA ASN A 219 -8.01 9.81 10.06
C ASN A 219 -9.47 9.83 9.58
N ASP A 220 -9.83 10.72 8.67
CA ASP A 220 -11.15 10.86 8.10
C ASP A 220 -11.14 10.41 6.63
N THR A 221 -11.84 9.31 6.32
CA THR A 221 -11.88 8.72 4.99
C THR A 221 -12.49 9.69 3.95
N PHE A 222 -13.54 10.43 4.31
CA PHE A 222 -14.13 11.42 3.41
C PHE A 222 -13.16 12.54 3.05
N LEU A 223 -12.40 13.04 4.03
CA LEU A 223 -11.38 14.05 3.79
C LEU A 223 -10.24 13.50 2.92
N ASN A 224 -9.79 12.27 3.16
CA ASN A 224 -8.76 11.62 2.34
C ASN A 224 -9.22 11.49 0.87
N GLU A 225 -10.46 11.03 0.64
CA GLU A 225 -11.04 10.99 -0.71
C GLU A 225 -11.22 12.39 -1.31
N SER A 226 -11.44 13.42 -0.49
CA SER A 226 -11.56 14.80 -0.94
C SER A 226 -10.24 15.45 -1.37
N ILE A 227 -9.08 14.86 -0.96
CA ILE A 227 -7.75 15.30 -1.41
C ILE A 227 -7.56 15.04 -2.90
N LEU A 228 -8.06 13.91 -3.41
CA LEU A 228 -8.02 13.63 -4.84
C LEU A 228 -9.03 14.53 -5.58
N ASP A 229 -8.63 15.09 -6.71
CA ASP A 229 -9.59 15.58 -7.67
C ASP A 229 -10.07 14.44 -8.58
N ASP A 230 -11.12 14.70 -9.36
CA ASP A 230 -11.80 13.68 -10.15
C ASP A 230 -10.89 12.98 -11.16
N TYR A 231 -9.92 13.68 -11.73
CA TYR A 231 -8.93 13.09 -12.64
C TYR A 231 -7.94 12.19 -11.91
N GLN A 232 -7.51 12.59 -10.71
CA GLN A 232 -6.63 11.77 -9.88
C GLN A 232 -7.35 10.50 -9.39
N ALA A 233 -8.62 10.60 -9.04
CA ALA A 233 -9.44 9.45 -8.66
C ALA A 233 -9.60 8.46 -9.83
N ILE A 234 -9.90 8.95 -11.05
CA ILE A 234 -9.97 8.12 -12.26
C ILE A 234 -8.61 7.50 -12.58
N TYR A 235 -7.53 8.27 -12.45
CA TYR A 235 -6.19 7.74 -12.69
C TYR A 235 -5.85 6.62 -11.69
N ARG A 236 -6.20 6.79 -10.41
CA ARG A 236 -6.09 5.73 -9.38
C ARG A 236 -6.88 4.48 -9.81
N ALA A 237 -8.14 4.65 -10.19
CA ALA A 237 -8.98 3.53 -10.65
C ALA A 237 -8.34 2.80 -11.85
N TYR A 238 -7.86 3.55 -12.84
CA TYR A 238 -7.17 3.01 -14.00
C TYR A 238 -5.86 2.29 -13.62
N ALA A 239 -5.02 2.91 -12.79
CA ALA A 239 -3.76 2.32 -12.37
C ALA A 239 -3.98 0.99 -11.61
N ASN A 240 -4.99 0.96 -10.74
CA ASN A 240 -5.37 -0.26 -10.02
C ASN A 240 -5.93 -1.33 -10.97
N GLN A 241 -6.76 -0.96 -11.96
CA GLN A 241 -7.25 -1.88 -12.98
C GLN A 241 -6.10 -2.50 -13.78
N MET A 242 -5.14 -1.67 -14.20
CA MET A 242 -3.95 -2.17 -14.92
C MET A 242 -3.08 -3.09 -14.06
N ARG A 243 -2.98 -2.82 -12.76
CA ARG A 243 -2.29 -3.72 -11.82
C ARG A 243 -3.01 -5.07 -11.72
N MET A 244 -4.33 -5.08 -11.60
CA MET A 244 -5.14 -6.30 -11.60
C MET A 244 -4.94 -7.12 -12.88
N GLU A 245 -4.98 -6.48 -14.04
CA GLU A 245 -4.79 -7.16 -15.33
C GLU A 245 -3.36 -7.69 -15.50
N ALA A 246 -2.34 -6.95 -15.06
CA ALA A 246 -0.95 -7.36 -15.15
C ALA A 246 -0.62 -8.57 -14.25
N CYS A 247 -1.36 -8.77 -13.14
CA CYS A 247 -1.18 -9.89 -12.21
C CYS A 247 -1.86 -11.20 -12.65
N ASN A 248 -2.53 -11.24 -13.79
CA ASN A 248 -3.33 -12.38 -14.27
C ASN A 248 -2.49 -13.50 -14.94
N GLY A 249 -1.29 -13.81 -14.43
CA GLY A 249 -0.44 -14.90 -14.98
C GLY A 249 -0.82 -16.32 -14.60
N LEU A 250 -1.78 -16.53 -13.68
CA LEU A 250 -2.22 -17.84 -13.21
C LEU A 250 -3.64 -18.13 -13.68
N SER A 251 -3.87 -19.38 -14.08
CA SER A 251 -5.20 -19.89 -14.42
C SER A 251 -5.30 -21.35 -14.01
N PHE A 252 -6.35 -21.69 -13.28
CA PHE A 252 -6.65 -23.06 -12.85
C PHE A 252 -8.07 -23.42 -13.23
N SER A 253 -8.28 -24.63 -13.76
CA SER A 253 -9.61 -25.19 -13.91
C SER A 253 -10.19 -25.62 -12.56
N ALA A 254 -11.51 -25.70 -12.42
CA ALA A 254 -12.16 -26.21 -11.22
C ALA A 254 -11.68 -27.63 -10.85
N GLN A 255 -11.41 -28.48 -11.85
CA GLN A 255 -10.87 -29.80 -11.62
C GLN A 255 -9.46 -29.76 -11.04
N ASN A 256 -8.56 -28.91 -11.58
CA ASN A 256 -7.21 -28.72 -11.04
C ASN A 256 -7.23 -28.29 -9.58
N VAL A 257 -8.11 -27.33 -9.24
CA VAL A 257 -8.24 -26.82 -7.85
C VAL A 257 -8.68 -27.94 -6.92
N ARG A 258 -9.66 -28.77 -7.28
CA ARG A 258 -10.11 -29.91 -6.48
C ARG A 258 -8.99 -30.92 -6.24
N ASP A 259 -8.29 -31.32 -7.32
CA ASP A 259 -7.25 -32.34 -7.25
C ASP A 259 -6.06 -31.85 -6.38
N LEU A 260 -5.66 -30.60 -6.56
CA LEU A 260 -4.58 -29.98 -5.78
C LEU A 260 -4.99 -29.78 -4.33
N ALA A 261 -6.24 -29.33 -4.06
CA ALA A 261 -6.75 -29.18 -2.70
C ALA A 261 -6.81 -30.53 -1.96
N LYS A 262 -7.25 -31.58 -2.65
CA LYS A 262 -7.25 -32.96 -2.12
C LYS A 262 -5.84 -33.44 -1.82
N SER A 263 -4.89 -33.21 -2.74
CA SER A 263 -3.47 -33.59 -2.54
C SER A 263 -2.84 -32.83 -1.37
N LEU A 264 -3.13 -31.53 -1.20
CA LEU A 264 -2.56 -30.68 -0.16
C LEU A 264 -3.09 -31.03 1.24
N THR A 265 -4.37 -31.37 1.35
CA THR A 265 -5.08 -31.50 2.63
C THR A 265 -5.39 -32.95 3.01
N ASN A 266 -5.27 -33.91 2.10
CA ASN A 266 -5.75 -35.29 2.22
C ASN A 266 -7.25 -35.40 2.57
N LYS A 267 -8.06 -34.38 2.22
CA LYS A 267 -9.51 -34.33 2.40
C LYS A 267 -10.22 -34.40 1.06
N ASP A 268 -11.48 -34.80 1.09
CA ASP A 268 -12.36 -34.75 -0.08
C ASP A 268 -13.54 -33.82 0.24
N GLY A 269 -13.46 -32.58 -0.19
CA GLY A 269 -14.47 -31.53 0.02
C GLY A 269 -15.41 -31.35 -1.18
N GLY A 270 -15.27 -32.16 -2.25
CA GLY A 270 -16.06 -31.99 -3.46
C GLY A 270 -15.88 -30.61 -4.06
N ASN A 271 -16.97 -29.85 -4.17
CA ASN A 271 -16.98 -28.50 -4.73
C ASN A 271 -16.91 -27.39 -3.67
N ASP A 272 -16.52 -27.67 -2.43
CA ASP A 272 -16.45 -26.67 -1.38
C ASP A 272 -15.05 -26.60 -0.75
N LEU A 273 -14.31 -25.51 -1.03
CA LEU A 273 -12.98 -25.26 -0.46
C LEU A 273 -13.01 -25.16 1.06
N SER A 274 -14.13 -24.79 1.67
CA SER A 274 -14.22 -24.69 3.14
C SER A 274 -13.93 -26.02 3.82
N VAL A 275 -14.38 -27.13 3.23
CA VAL A 275 -14.13 -28.48 3.76
C VAL A 275 -12.64 -28.86 3.72
N TYR A 276 -11.94 -28.45 2.63
CA TYR A 276 -10.50 -28.69 2.52
C TYR A 276 -9.70 -27.86 3.52
N LEU A 277 -10.11 -26.61 3.75
CA LEU A 277 -9.37 -25.62 4.55
C LEU A 277 -9.69 -25.69 6.04
N ALA A 278 -10.81 -26.29 6.43
CA ALA A 278 -11.19 -26.44 7.84
C ALA A 278 -10.14 -27.26 8.60
N LYS A 279 -9.69 -26.76 9.74
CA LYS A 279 -8.78 -27.40 10.67
C LYS A 279 -9.35 -27.32 12.07
N GLU A 280 -8.95 -28.23 12.94
CA GLU A 280 -9.29 -28.21 14.36
C GLU A 280 -8.03 -28.07 15.19
N ALA A 281 -8.03 -27.17 16.14
CA ALA A 281 -6.94 -27.01 17.08
C ALA A 281 -6.87 -28.22 18.04
N THR A 282 -5.65 -28.66 18.33
CA THR A 282 -5.38 -29.80 19.21
C THR A 282 -5.36 -29.47 20.68
N GLY A 283 -5.59 -28.22 21.02
CA GLY A 283 -5.52 -27.67 22.37
C GLY A 283 -4.40 -26.64 22.52
N ALA A 284 -4.61 -25.65 23.37
CA ALA A 284 -3.66 -24.58 23.61
C ALA A 284 -2.33 -25.13 24.17
N LYS A 285 -1.22 -24.72 23.57
CA LYS A 285 0.14 -25.08 24.00
C LYS A 285 0.70 -24.11 25.02
N ILE A 286 0.15 -22.88 25.05
CA ILE A 286 0.46 -21.84 26.03
C ILE A 286 -0.81 -21.30 26.64
N GLU A 287 -0.72 -20.68 27.81
CA GLU A 287 -1.82 -19.90 28.35
C GLU A 287 -2.15 -18.75 27.40
N LYS A 288 -3.43 -18.55 27.14
CA LYS A 288 -3.92 -17.59 26.16
C LYS A 288 -3.46 -16.16 26.52
N PRO A 289 -2.60 -15.50 25.72
CA PRO A 289 -2.11 -14.16 26.01
C PRO A 289 -3.24 -13.13 25.95
N LYS A 290 -3.11 -12.07 26.73
CA LYS A 290 -4.07 -10.96 26.71
C LYS A 290 -3.85 -10.06 25.49
N HIS A 291 -2.61 -9.81 25.12
CA HIS A 291 -2.24 -8.99 23.98
C HIS A 291 -1.35 -9.76 23.03
N ILE A 292 -1.68 -9.73 21.75
CA ILE A 292 -0.90 -10.34 20.69
C ILE A 292 -0.52 -9.26 19.68
N PHE A 293 0.78 -9.16 19.38
CA PHE A 293 1.33 -8.21 18.42
C PHE A 293 2.05 -8.96 17.30
N VAL A 294 1.55 -8.83 16.09
CA VAL A 294 2.21 -9.31 14.86
C VAL A 294 2.91 -8.13 14.20
N ILE A 295 4.22 -8.06 14.36
CA ILE A 295 5.06 -6.98 13.81
C ILE A 295 5.59 -7.45 12.46
N VAL A 296 5.10 -6.83 11.39
CA VAL A 296 5.57 -7.01 10.01
C VAL A 296 6.52 -5.86 9.72
N SER A 297 7.82 -6.17 9.71
CA SER A 297 8.86 -5.15 9.65
C SER A 297 9.33 -4.90 8.22
N GLU A 298 9.27 -3.65 7.78
CA GLU A 298 9.65 -3.19 6.45
C GLU A 298 11.07 -3.60 6.07
N SER A 299 11.22 -4.36 4.99
CA SER A 299 12.49 -4.80 4.42
C SER A 299 13.45 -5.47 5.42
N TYR A 300 12.90 -6.11 6.46
CA TYR A 300 13.72 -6.77 7.49
C TYR A 300 14.12 -8.17 7.04
N ALA A 301 15.19 -8.24 6.25
CA ALA A 301 15.79 -9.49 5.78
C ALA A 301 16.44 -10.28 6.91
N ASN A 302 16.62 -11.59 6.71
CA ASN A 302 17.28 -12.46 7.70
C ASN A 302 18.82 -12.30 7.71
N TRP A 303 19.45 -11.89 6.60
CA TRP A 303 20.91 -11.88 6.49
C TRP A 303 21.64 -11.08 7.58
N PRO A 304 21.15 -9.94 8.12
CA PRO A 304 21.83 -9.21 9.20
C PRO A 304 21.91 -9.99 10.53
N LEU A 305 21.02 -10.97 10.70
CA LEU A 305 21.00 -11.82 11.87
C LEU A 305 22.04 -12.96 11.80
N LEU A 306 22.56 -13.28 10.60
CA LEU A 306 23.56 -14.33 10.41
C LEU A 306 24.90 -13.94 11.05
N ASP A 307 25.60 -14.94 11.59
CA ASP A 307 26.90 -14.74 12.25
C ASP A 307 27.95 -14.07 11.35
N LYS A 308 27.90 -14.37 10.05
CA LYS A 308 28.73 -13.74 9.01
C LYS A 308 28.71 -12.21 9.04
N TYR A 309 27.59 -11.61 9.44
CA TYR A 309 27.38 -10.16 9.43
C TYR A 309 27.32 -9.54 10.84
N SER A 310 27.63 -10.29 11.88
CA SER A 310 27.56 -9.83 13.28
C SER A 310 28.47 -8.63 13.58
N ASN A 311 29.57 -8.50 12.84
CA ASN A 311 30.51 -7.37 12.94
C ASN A 311 29.95 -6.03 12.46
N LEU A 312 28.77 -6.02 11.83
CA LEU A 312 28.08 -4.78 11.43
C LEU A 312 27.27 -4.16 12.56
N HIS A 313 26.94 -4.92 13.60
CA HIS A 313 26.17 -4.46 14.77
C HIS A 313 24.82 -3.80 14.46
N ILE A 314 24.19 -4.16 13.33
CA ILE A 314 22.92 -3.55 12.89
C ILE A 314 21.66 -4.31 13.35
N ALA A 315 21.82 -5.54 13.85
CA ALA A 315 20.73 -6.39 14.35
C ALA A 315 20.95 -6.87 15.80
N ASP A 316 21.80 -6.15 16.56
CA ASP A 316 22.22 -6.59 17.90
C ASP A 316 21.08 -6.60 18.92
N ASN A 317 20.04 -5.76 18.74
CA ASN A 317 18.93 -5.69 19.69
C ASN A 317 18.00 -6.88 19.53
N MET A 318 17.65 -7.23 18.30
CA MET A 318 16.83 -8.42 18.03
C MET A 318 17.59 -9.71 18.34
N LYS A 319 18.91 -9.76 18.13
CA LYS A 319 19.76 -10.88 18.57
C LYS A 319 19.71 -11.11 20.09
N LYS A 320 19.57 -10.06 20.89
CA LYS A 320 19.39 -10.18 22.35
C LYS A 320 18.06 -10.85 22.68
N ILE A 321 16.97 -10.45 22.00
CA ILE A 321 15.66 -11.06 22.18
C ILE A 321 15.69 -12.54 21.74
N ILE A 322 16.33 -12.86 20.61
CA ILE A 322 16.50 -14.24 20.13
C ILE A 322 17.23 -15.12 21.16
N ALA A 323 18.16 -14.53 21.92
CA ALA A 323 18.92 -15.26 22.94
C ALA A 323 18.10 -15.56 24.22
N GLU A 324 16.98 -14.87 24.46
CA GLU A 324 16.11 -15.08 25.64
C GLU A 324 15.50 -16.49 25.66
N ASP A 325 15.27 -17.03 26.85
CA ASP A 325 14.70 -18.37 27.03
C ASP A 325 13.21 -18.46 26.63
N ASP A 326 12.49 -17.33 26.65
CA ASP A 326 11.09 -17.19 26.24
C ASP A 326 10.96 -16.79 24.76
N THR A 327 11.91 -17.21 23.93
CA THR A 327 11.94 -16.85 22.50
C THR A 327 12.24 -18.04 21.59
N ILE A 328 11.40 -18.19 20.57
CA ILE A 328 11.59 -19.10 19.44
C ILE A 328 12.04 -18.28 18.25
N TYR A 329 13.03 -18.76 17.53
CA TYR A 329 13.53 -18.14 16.30
C TYR A 329 13.72 -19.18 15.22
N THR A 330 13.31 -18.84 14.01
CA THR A 330 13.73 -19.56 12.79
C THR A 330 14.10 -18.57 11.69
N SER A 331 15.12 -18.93 10.98
CA SER A 331 15.60 -18.26 9.76
C SER A 331 15.10 -18.93 8.48
N HIS A 332 14.36 -20.05 8.63
CA HIS A 332 13.89 -20.85 7.50
C HIS A 332 12.46 -20.44 7.08
N MET A 333 12.27 -19.13 6.85
CA MET A 333 11.01 -18.56 6.43
C MET A 333 11.14 -17.81 5.11
N LEU A 334 10.13 -17.96 4.26
CA LEU A 334 9.98 -17.19 3.03
C LEU A 334 8.86 -16.14 3.15
N PRO A 335 9.07 -14.94 2.62
CA PRO A 335 8.02 -13.93 2.50
C PRO A 335 7.03 -14.32 1.39
N SER A 336 5.85 -13.71 1.38
CA SER A 336 4.83 -13.95 0.36
C SER A 336 5.10 -13.24 -0.98
N GLY A 337 6.25 -12.64 -1.12
CA GLY A 337 6.70 -11.94 -2.33
C GLY A 337 7.84 -10.98 -2.04
N SER A 338 8.19 -10.17 -3.02
CA SER A 338 9.27 -9.17 -2.95
C SER A 338 8.76 -7.76 -2.62
N SER A 339 7.54 -7.64 -2.09
CA SER A 339 6.92 -6.35 -1.79
C SER A 339 6.05 -6.42 -0.54
N THR A 340 5.97 -5.31 0.17
CA THR A 340 5.17 -5.11 1.38
C THR A 340 3.70 -5.47 1.17
N VAL A 341 3.11 -5.12 0.02
CA VAL A 341 1.71 -5.45 -0.28
C VAL A 341 1.46 -6.96 -0.36
N GLY A 342 2.44 -7.75 -0.81
CA GLY A 342 2.35 -9.21 -0.82
C GLY A 342 2.26 -9.79 0.58
N ALA A 343 3.14 -9.36 1.49
CA ALA A 343 3.11 -9.75 2.90
C ALA A 343 1.81 -9.30 3.58
N LEU A 344 1.41 -8.05 3.34
CA LEU A 344 0.17 -7.49 3.85
C LEU A 344 -1.07 -8.33 3.49
N MET A 345 -1.24 -8.62 2.18
CA MET A 345 -2.36 -9.44 1.73
C MET A 345 -2.39 -10.79 2.44
N THR A 346 -1.23 -11.44 2.59
CA THR A 346 -1.10 -12.72 3.29
C THR A 346 -1.43 -12.61 4.78
N MET A 347 -0.91 -11.60 5.49
CA MET A 347 -1.19 -11.42 6.91
C MET A 347 -2.67 -11.15 7.20
N VAL A 348 -3.35 -10.47 6.29
CA VAL A 348 -4.77 -10.12 6.44
C VAL A 348 -5.69 -11.26 6.02
N THR A 349 -5.41 -11.95 4.92
CA THR A 349 -6.31 -12.96 4.35
C THR A 349 -5.94 -14.41 4.66
N GLY A 350 -4.73 -14.70 5.12
CA GLY A 350 -4.22 -16.06 5.28
C GLY A 350 -3.97 -16.80 3.97
N MET A 351 -3.95 -16.11 2.83
CA MET A 351 -3.73 -16.67 1.49
C MET A 351 -2.31 -16.37 0.99
N ALA A 352 -1.76 -17.30 0.21
CA ALA A 352 -0.49 -17.06 -0.48
C ALA A 352 -0.67 -16.07 -1.64
N ASN A 353 0.42 -15.39 -1.99
CA ASN A 353 0.44 -14.56 -3.18
C ASN A 353 0.25 -15.43 -4.44
N SER A 354 -0.83 -15.19 -5.13
CA SER A 354 -1.27 -15.90 -6.35
C SER A 354 -1.39 -14.98 -7.56
N ASN A 355 -0.59 -13.90 -7.59
CA ASN A 355 -0.63 -12.84 -8.61
C ASN A 355 -1.97 -12.10 -8.67
N LEU A 356 -2.74 -12.09 -7.59
CA LEU A 356 -3.94 -11.28 -7.44
C LEU A 356 -3.62 -10.04 -6.59
N TYR A 357 -4.22 -8.93 -6.95
CA TYR A 357 -4.09 -7.67 -6.22
C TYR A 357 -5.30 -7.46 -5.32
N LEU A 358 -5.39 -8.26 -4.25
CA LEU A 358 -6.59 -8.39 -3.42
C LEU A 358 -7.04 -7.06 -2.79
N THR A 359 -6.11 -6.15 -2.50
CA THR A 359 -6.44 -4.85 -1.88
C THR A 359 -7.38 -3.97 -2.72
N THR A 360 -7.56 -4.31 -4.00
CA THR A 360 -8.40 -3.54 -4.94
C THR A 360 -9.48 -4.37 -5.61
N MET A 361 -9.54 -5.68 -5.33
CA MET A 361 -10.55 -6.56 -5.92
C MET A 361 -11.90 -6.40 -5.22
N PRO A 362 -13.00 -6.23 -5.99
CA PRO A 362 -14.35 -6.10 -5.42
C PRO A 362 -14.73 -7.25 -4.48
N GLU A 363 -14.31 -8.47 -4.80
CA GLU A 363 -14.57 -9.66 -4.01
C GLU A 363 -13.94 -9.55 -2.61
N ALA A 364 -12.72 -9.05 -2.54
CA ALA A 364 -11.99 -8.85 -1.30
C ALA A 364 -12.52 -7.66 -0.47
N LEU A 365 -13.15 -6.69 -1.12
CA LEU A 365 -13.74 -5.51 -0.47
C LEU A 365 -15.20 -5.73 -0.05
N ALA A 366 -15.86 -6.79 -0.56
CA ALA A 366 -17.24 -7.08 -0.24
C ALA A 366 -17.41 -7.83 1.08
N ASN A 367 -16.60 -8.85 1.34
CA ASN A 367 -16.71 -9.72 2.50
C ASN A 367 -15.34 -10.31 2.90
N PRO A 368 -15.13 -10.64 4.19
CA PRO A 368 -13.95 -11.36 4.60
C PRO A 368 -13.86 -12.74 3.94
N TYR A 369 -12.67 -13.11 3.49
CA TYR A 369 -12.40 -14.48 3.09
C TYR A 369 -12.50 -15.42 4.30
N ILE A 370 -12.85 -16.68 4.03
CA ILE A 370 -12.99 -17.67 5.11
C ILE A 370 -11.69 -17.87 5.92
N THR A 371 -10.54 -17.64 5.27
CA THR A 371 -9.21 -17.75 5.87
C THR A 371 -8.74 -16.43 6.50
N ALA A 372 -9.52 -15.34 6.43
CA ALA A 372 -9.12 -14.04 6.94
C ALA A 372 -8.76 -14.09 8.42
N THR A 373 -7.69 -13.41 8.77
CA THR A 373 -7.07 -13.43 10.10
C THR A 373 -7.99 -12.85 11.18
N ALA A 374 -8.54 -11.66 10.95
CA ALA A 374 -9.29 -10.92 11.96
C ALA A 374 -10.55 -11.66 12.44
N PRO A 375 -11.44 -12.21 11.57
CA PRO A 375 -12.60 -12.97 12.03
C PRO A 375 -12.24 -14.17 12.91
N GLN A 376 -11.14 -14.87 12.60
CA GLN A 376 -10.71 -16.03 13.39
C GLN A 376 -10.20 -15.61 14.77
N MET A 377 -9.45 -14.50 14.86
CA MET A 377 -9.00 -13.96 16.14
C MET A 377 -10.17 -13.41 16.98
N LYS A 378 -11.18 -12.83 16.34
CA LYS A 378 -12.43 -12.42 17.03
C LYS A 378 -13.19 -13.60 17.60
N ASN A 379 -13.24 -14.72 16.88
CA ASN A 379 -13.82 -15.96 17.40
C ASN A 379 -13.05 -16.51 18.61
N LEU A 380 -11.78 -16.18 18.75
CA LEU A 380 -10.99 -16.41 19.96
C LEU A 380 -11.15 -15.32 21.02
N GLY A 381 -11.99 -14.30 20.81
CA GLY A 381 -12.33 -13.25 21.77
C GLY A 381 -11.41 -12.03 21.77
N TYR A 382 -10.62 -11.84 20.74
CA TYR A 382 -9.75 -10.66 20.60
C TYR A 382 -10.46 -9.52 19.84
N GLU A 383 -10.30 -8.28 20.33
CA GLU A 383 -10.52 -7.09 19.52
C GLU A 383 -9.34 -6.92 18.57
N THR A 384 -9.62 -6.72 17.28
CA THR A 384 -8.61 -6.76 16.23
C THR A 384 -8.29 -5.38 15.69
N SER A 385 -7.01 -5.04 15.58
CA SER A 385 -6.55 -3.75 15.10
C SER A 385 -5.43 -3.91 14.05
N PHE A 386 -5.47 -3.08 13.03
CA PHE A 386 -4.38 -2.96 12.07
C PHE A 386 -3.71 -1.58 12.22
N TRP A 387 -2.39 -1.57 12.38
CA TRP A 387 -1.57 -0.37 12.54
C TRP A 387 -0.63 -0.20 11.37
N TYR A 388 -0.71 0.94 10.72
CA TYR A 388 0.19 1.29 9.64
C TYR A 388 0.73 2.71 9.83
N ALA A 389 2.06 2.88 9.87
CA ALA A 389 2.68 4.20 10.08
C ALA A 389 2.41 5.19 8.94
N GLY A 390 1.98 4.71 7.78
CA GLY A 390 1.80 5.48 6.55
C GLY A 390 0.38 5.96 6.28
N PRO A 391 0.15 6.48 5.05
CA PRO A 391 -1.14 6.98 4.60
C PRO A 391 -2.18 5.85 4.47
N ALA A 392 -3.39 6.05 5.00
CA ALA A 392 -4.47 5.07 4.96
C ALA A 392 -4.90 4.65 3.54
N THR A 393 -4.66 5.49 2.54
CA THR A 393 -5.01 5.24 1.13
C THR A 393 -3.94 4.49 0.35
N TRP A 394 -2.75 4.29 0.95
CA TRP A 394 -1.72 3.50 0.29
C TRP A 394 -2.23 2.08 0.03
N GLU A 395 -2.13 1.62 -1.22
CA GLU A 395 -2.59 0.29 -1.65
C GLU A 395 -4.02 -0.08 -1.20
N ASN A 396 -4.87 0.92 -0.95
CA ASN A 396 -6.24 0.76 -0.42
C ASN A 396 -6.32 0.00 0.92
N ILE A 397 -5.24 0.08 1.73
CA ILE A 397 -5.01 -0.77 2.90
C ILE A 397 -6.11 -0.63 3.96
N GLN A 398 -6.63 0.58 4.20
CA GLN A 398 -7.68 0.80 5.20
C GLN A 398 -8.98 0.09 4.80
N GLU A 399 -9.47 0.33 3.60
CA GLU A 399 -10.72 -0.28 3.12
C GLU A 399 -10.59 -1.80 3.08
N PHE A 400 -9.47 -2.30 2.56
CA PHE A 400 -9.20 -3.72 2.49
C PHE A 400 -9.17 -4.40 3.87
N THR A 401 -8.43 -3.86 4.83
CA THR A 401 -8.30 -4.48 6.16
C THR A 401 -9.61 -4.47 6.92
N LEU A 402 -10.38 -3.38 6.85
CA LEU A 402 -11.71 -3.31 7.45
C LEU A 402 -12.68 -4.27 6.78
N ALA A 403 -12.67 -4.38 5.45
CA ALA A 403 -13.48 -5.34 4.70
C ALA A 403 -13.12 -6.79 5.05
N GLN A 404 -11.84 -7.06 5.36
CA GLN A 404 -11.38 -8.37 5.83
C GLN A 404 -11.62 -8.62 7.34
N GLY A 405 -12.38 -7.74 7.98
CA GLY A 405 -12.98 -7.97 9.29
C GLY A 405 -12.20 -7.43 10.49
N PHE A 406 -11.15 -6.62 10.31
CA PHE A 406 -10.54 -5.90 11.44
C PHE A 406 -11.54 -4.90 12.04
N ASP A 407 -11.55 -4.78 13.37
CA ASP A 407 -12.43 -3.84 14.08
C ASP A 407 -11.93 -2.42 13.96
N ASN A 408 -10.60 -2.23 13.98
CA ASN A 408 -9.97 -0.92 13.97
C ASN A 408 -8.82 -0.86 12.96
N PHE A 409 -8.69 0.28 12.30
CA PHE A 409 -7.54 0.62 11.48
C PHE A 409 -6.94 1.95 11.93
N TYR A 410 -5.65 1.97 12.19
CA TYR A 410 -4.89 3.14 12.61
C TYR A 410 -3.80 3.45 11.61
N SER A 411 -3.70 4.70 11.20
CA SER A 411 -2.75 5.19 10.20
C SER A 411 -1.94 6.37 10.69
N ARG A 412 -1.16 6.96 9.81
CA ARG A 412 -0.43 8.21 10.06
C ARG A 412 -1.29 9.30 10.71
N GLY A 413 -2.57 9.37 10.38
CA GLY A 413 -3.51 10.33 10.94
C GLY A 413 -3.84 10.12 12.43
N ASN A 414 -3.60 8.92 12.95
CA ASN A 414 -3.84 8.56 14.35
C ASN A 414 -2.57 8.65 15.22
N ILE A 415 -1.41 8.92 14.60
CA ILE A 415 -0.12 9.10 15.25
C ILE A 415 0.07 10.60 15.56
N ASP A 416 0.99 10.93 16.47
CA ASP A 416 1.29 12.31 16.85
C ASP A 416 1.42 13.22 15.60
N PRO A 417 0.66 14.32 15.51
CA PRO A 417 0.77 15.25 14.39
C PRO A 417 2.17 15.84 14.19
N ASN A 418 2.96 15.92 15.26
CA ASN A 418 4.33 16.42 15.21
C ASN A 418 5.38 15.32 14.93
N ALA A 419 4.95 14.07 14.72
CA ALA A 419 5.85 12.98 14.41
C ALA A 419 6.65 13.26 13.15
N THR A 420 7.96 13.07 13.21
CA THR A 420 8.83 13.04 12.04
C THR A 420 8.54 11.79 11.20
N GLY A 421 9.06 11.74 10.00
CA GLY A 421 8.85 10.62 9.11
C GLY A 421 9.21 10.91 7.66
N SER A 422 8.81 10.01 6.80
CA SER A 422 9.01 10.09 5.35
C SER A 422 7.68 10.20 4.61
N VAL A 423 7.73 10.14 3.29
CA VAL A 423 6.52 10.03 2.43
C VAL A 423 5.75 8.72 2.66
N TRP A 424 6.39 7.72 3.26
CA TRP A 424 5.81 6.41 3.54
C TRP A 424 5.13 6.33 4.91
N GLY A 425 5.51 7.20 5.86
CA GLY A 425 4.87 7.18 7.17
C GLY A 425 5.65 7.94 8.24
N ALA A 426 5.13 7.87 9.45
CA ALA A 426 5.82 8.34 10.66
C ALA A 426 6.98 7.42 10.99
N ASP A 427 8.02 7.97 11.65
CA ASP A 427 9.12 7.16 12.16
C ASP A 427 8.61 6.16 13.20
N ASP A 428 9.23 4.98 13.24
CA ASP A 428 8.76 3.82 13.99
C ASP A 428 8.60 4.09 15.49
N GLU A 429 9.40 5.00 16.08
CA GLU A 429 9.25 5.39 17.48
C GLU A 429 7.85 5.92 17.80
N TYR A 430 7.30 6.77 16.91
CA TYR A 430 5.97 7.35 17.09
C TYR A 430 4.85 6.33 16.87
N LEU A 431 5.04 5.41 15.91
CA LEU A 431 4.11 4.30 15.71
C LEU A 431 4.02 3.43 16.96
N TYR A 432 5.16 2.96 17.47
CA TYR A 432 5.19 2.09 18.64
C TYR A 432 4.73 2.81 19.92
N ASP A 433 5.02 4.08 20.07
CA ASP A 433 4.51 4.90 21.18
C ASP A 433 3.00 5.11 21.12
N ALA A 434 2.42 5.30 19.92
CA ALA A 434 0.97 5.38 19.74
C ALA A 434 0.29 4.06 20.12
N ILE A 435 0.82 2.94 19.65
CA ILE A 435 0.32 1.60 20.01
C ILE A 435 0.39 1.39 21.52
N PHE A 436 1.54 1.66 22.13
CA PHE A 436 1.74 1.47 23.58
C PHE A 436 0.76 2.28 24.43
N LYS A 437 0.42 3.51 24.01
CA LYS A 437 -0.55 4.37 24.71
C LYS A 437 -1.99 3.85 24.59
N GLN A 438 -2.30 3.07 23.56
CA GLN A 438 -3.64 2.52 23.33
C GLN A 438 -3.87 1.12 23.90
N ILE A 439 -2.85 0.49 24.49
CA ILE A 439 -3.05 -0.81 25.14
C ILE A 439 -4.00 -0.64 26.34
N ASP A 440 -5.16 -1.28 26.24
CA ASP A 440 -6.16 -1.33 27.30
C ASP A 440 -6.11 -2.69 28.01
N ASP A 441 -5.66 -2.68 29.25
CA ASP A 441 -5.50 -3.90 30.04
C ASP A 441 -6.84 -4.56 30.45
N ASN A 442 -7.98 -3.98 30.12
CA ASN A 442 -9.28 -4.59 30.30
C ASN A 442 -9.76 -5.39 29.07
N LYS A 443 -9.04 -5.33 27.96
CA LYS A 443 -9.39 -5.97 26.70
C LYS A 443 -8.36 -7.02 26.30
N MET A 444 -8.81 -8.05 25.59
CA MET A 444 -7.94 -8.93 24.83
C MET A 444 -7.77 -8.32 23.45
N THR A 445 -6.52 -8.07 23.02
CA THR A 445 -6.25 -7.40 21.75
C THR A 445 -5.32 -8.19 20.85
N PHE A 446 -5.61 -8.18 19.56
CA PHE A 446 -4.77 -8.70 18.50
C PHE A 446 -4.44 -7.55 17.54
N SER A 447 -3.17 -7.22 17.41
CA SER A 447 -2.71 -6.11 16.59
C SER A 447 -1.73 -6.59 15.51
N VAL A 448 -2.01 -6.28 14.25
CA VAL A 448 -1.04 -6.38 13.15
C VAL A 448 -0.43 -5.00 12.94
N ILE A 449 0.90 -4.93 12.93
CA ILE A 449 1.67 -3.68 12.89
C ILE A 449 2.57 -3.72 11.66
N LEU A 450 2.45 -2.72 10.79
CA LEU A 450 3.31 -2.50 9.64
C LEU A 450 4.08 -1.20 9.84
N ASN A 451 5.39 -1.31 10.09
CA ASN A 451 6.28 -0.16 10.21
C ASN A 451 6.84 0.27 8.84
N THR A 452 7.56 1.40 8.79
CA THR A 452 8.01 1.99 7.52
C THR A 452 9.42 2.57 7.53
N SER A 453 10.08 2.64 8.68
CA SER A 453 11.33 3.43 8.81
C SER A 453 12.53 2.86 8.06
N ASN A 454 12.52 1.57 7.74
CA ASN A 454 13.56 0.95 6.92
C ASN A 454 13.31 1.06 5.40
N HIS A 455 12.50 2.02 4.98
CA HIS A 455 12.23 2.32 3.57
C HIS A 455 12.89 3.63 3.13
N SER A 456 13.39 3.69 1.89
CA SER A 456 13.86 4.96 1.31
C SER A 456 12.70 5.98 1.15
N PRO A 457 12.92 7.29 1.31
CA PRO A 457 14.18 7.97 1.57
C PRO A 457 14.64 7.80 3.02
N PHE A 458 15.87 7.45 3.18
CA PHE A 458 16.50 7.26 4.48
C PHE A 458 16.81 8.64 5.08
N ASN A 459 15.93 9.19 5.92
CA ASN A 459 15.98 10.59 6.38
C ASN A 459 15.97 10.76 7.91
N ILE A 460 16.02 9.66 8.66
CA ILE A 460 16.11 9.68 10.12
C ILE A 460 17.47 10.30 10.54
N ASP A 461 17.45 11.11 11.58
CA ASP A 461 18.65 11.62 12.25
C ASP A 461 19.25 10.53 13.13
N LEU A 462 20.00 9.61 12.50
CA LEU A 462 20.56 8.43 13.14
C LEU A 462 21.53 8.76 14.29
N GLU A 463 22.25 9.89 14.22
CA GLU A 463 23.16 10.33 15.29
C GLU A 463 22.38 10.68 16.57
N LYS A 464 21.27 11.40 16.40
CA LYS A 464 20.34 11.72 17.50
C LYS A 464 19.76 10.45 18.14
N GLU A 465 19.49 9.43 17.34
CA GLU A 465 18.96 8.13 17.81
C GLU A 465 20.04 7.23 18.46
N GLY A 466 21.30 7.66 18.42
CA GLY A 466 22.43 6.97 19.05
C GLY A 466 23.11 5.91 18.17
N PHE A 467 22.92 5.98 16.85
CA PHE A 467 23.61 5.10 15.89
C PHE A 467 25.11 5.40 15.86
N ASP A 468 25.92 4.37 16.05
CA ASP A 468 27.38 4.45 15.97
C ASP A 468 27.87 3.96 14.59
N ALA A 469 27.94 4.89 13.65
CA ALA A 469 28.40 4.60 12.30
C ALA A 469 29.83 4.00 12.25
N SER A 470 30.69 4.27 13.27
CA SER A 470 32.06 3.76 13.29
C SER A 470 32.10 2.25 13.40
N LYS A 471 31.21 1.63 14.17
CA LYS A 471 31.10 0.17 14.29
C LYS A 471 30.72 -0.48 12.98
N VAL A 472 29.74 0.10 12.28
CA VAL A 472 29.34 -0.40 10.95
C VAL A 472 30.52 -0.29 9.97
N ILE A 473 31.19 0.86 9.93
CA ILE A 473 32.34 1.10 9.05
C ILE A 473 33.47 0.10 9.32
N GLU A 474 33.77 -0.23 10.58
CA GLU A 474 34.76 -1.24 10.92
C GLU A 474 34.41 -2.62 10.34
N GLY A 475 33.13 -3.00 10.38
CA GLY A 475 32.62 -4.27 9.86
C GLY A 475 32.50 -4.35 8.34
N LEU A 476 32.49 -3.20 7.64
CA LEU A 476 32.34 -3.18 6.19
C LEU A 476 33.62 -3.61 5.45
N PRO A 477 33.48 -4.23 4.26
CA PRO A 477 34.60 -4.41 3.34
C PRO A 477 35.27 -3.07 3.01
N ASP A 478 36.59 -3.04 2.86
CA ASP A 478 37.38 -1.79 2.68
C ASP A 478 36.86 -0.88 1.57
N LYS A 479 36.35 -1.46 0.47
CA LYS A 479 35.79 -0.71 -0.67
C LYS A 479 34.47 0.01 -0.33
N GLU A 480 33.74 -0.46 0.68
CA GLU A 480 32.43 0.07 1.08
C GLU A 480 32.51 1.03 2.29
N LYS A 481 33.64 1.10 2.98
CA LYS A 481 33.83 1.94 4.18
C LYS A 481 33.56 3.43 3.96
N ASN A 482 33.70 3.91 2.73
CA ASN A 482 33.41 5.30 2.36
C ASN A 482 32.03 5.48 1.69
N ASN A 483 31.23 4.44 1.57
CA ASN A 483 29.92 4.48 0.96
C ASN A 483 28.86 5.01 1.94
N GLN A 484 28.70 6.33 1.98
CA GLN A 484 27.80 7.02 2.92
C GLN A 484 26.33 6.63 2.75
N GLU A 485 25.90 6.30 1.51
CA GLU A 485 24.53 5.85 1.25
C GLU A 485 24.29 4.50 1.89
N LEU A 486 25.19 3.53 1.69
CA LEU A 486 25.11 2.21 2.31
C LEU A 486 25.14 2.30 3.86
N ILE A 487 26.04 3.11 4.42
CA ILE A 487 26.14 3.29 5.88
C ILE A 487 24.81 3.84 6.43
N LYS A 488 24.20 4.76 5.72
CA LYS A 488 22.91 5.34 6.09
C LYS A 488 21.76 4.33 5.98
N GLU A 489 21.72 3.51 4.94
CA GLU A 489 20.75 2.41 4.77
C GLU A 489 20.88 1.39 5.92
N LEU A 490 22.10 0.95 6.23
CA LEU A 490 22.36 0.05 7.34
C LEU A 490 21.98 0.66 8.70
N GLY A 491 22.13 1.97 8.83
CA GLY A 491 21.67 2.72 10.01
C GLY A 491 20.14 2.72 10.15
N HIS A 492 19.39 2.75 9.04
CA HIS A 492 17.91 2.64 9.09
C HIS A 492 17.48 1.22 9.44
N PHE A 493 18.18 0.20 8.98
CA PHE A 493 17.96 -1.18 9.44
C PHE A 493 18.19 -1.29 10.96
N TRP A 494 19.32 -0.75 11.46
CA TRP A 494 19.61 -0.68 12.89
C TRP A 494 18.51 0.05 13.67
N TYR A 495 17.97 1.14 13.13
CA TYR A 495 16.90 1.88 13.77
C TYR A 495 15.62 1.06 13.87
N ALA A 496 15.21 0.37 12.81
CA ALA A 496 14.05 -0.50 12.83
C ALA A 496 14.23 -1.68 13.82
N ASP A 497 15.43 -2.30 13.85
CA ASP A 497 15.82 -3.31 14.83
C ASP A 497 15.69 -2.81 16.27
N LYS A 498 16.21 -1.61 16.54
CA LYS A 498 16.16 -0.97 17.85
C LYS A 498 14.74 -0.64 18.26
N MET A 499 13.95 0.02 17.40
CA MET A 499 12.60 0.46 17.75
C MET A 499 11.65 -0.71 18.02
N ALA A 500 11.72 -1.75 17.20
CA ALA A 500 10.92 -2.96 17.42
C ALA A 500 11.32 -3.67 18.72
N SER A 501 12.61 -3.80 18.98
CA SER A 501 13.11 -4.43 20.21
C SER A 501 12.75 -3.62 21.46
N ASP A 502 12.91 -2.30 21.42
CA ASP A 502 12.53 -1.40 22.52
C ASP A 502 11.02 -1.48 22.80
N PHE A 503 10.18 -1.54 21.77
CA PHE A 503 8.74 -1.74 21.90
C PHE A 503 8.41 -3.07 22.59
N ILE A 504 8.97 -4.19 22.11
CA ILE A 504 8.78 -5.52 22.69
C ILE A 504 9.14 -5.50 24.18
N ASN A 505 10.33 -4.98 24.52
CA ASN A 505 10.82 -4.91 25.90
C ASN A 505 9.93 -4.02 26.79
N LYS A 506 9.53 -2.85 26.29
CA LYS A 506 8.66 -1.90 27.00
C LYS A 506 7.28 -2.50 27.29
N VAL A 507 6.71 -3.22 26.32
CA VAL A 507 5.41 -3.89 26.49
C VAL A 507 5.55 -5.10 27.43
N LYS A 508 6.55 -5.99 27.25
CA LYS A 508 6.82 -7.13 28.16
C LYS A 508 6.95 -6.67 29.62
N ALA A 509 7.61 -5.54 29.85
CA ALA A 509 7.81 -5.01 31.20
C ALA A 509 6.51 -4.52 31.86
N LYS A 510 5.57 -3.92 31.09
CA LYS A 510 4.33 -3.35 31.62
C LYS A 510 3.15 -4.31 31.51
N TYR A 511 3.10 -5.09 30.45
CA TYR A 511 2.04 -6.03 30.11
C TYR A 511 2.65 -7.42 29.86
N PRO A 512 3.08 -8.13 30.94
CA PRO A 512 3.79 -9.42 30.82
C PRO A 512 2.95 -10.53 30.20
N ASP A 513 1.64 -10.32 30.12
CA ASP A 513 0.69 -11.23 29.46
C ASP A 513 0.55 -10.93 27.96
N SER A 514 1.68 -10.74 27.28
CA SER A 514 1.76 -10.41 25.87
C SER A 514 2.56 -11.44 25.07
N LEU A 515 2.16 -11.64 23.82
CA LEU A 515 2.83 -12.47 22.84
C LEU A 515 3.21 -11.60 21.63
N PHE A 516 4.43 -11.75 21.15
CA PHE A 516 4.95 -11.03 19.99
C PHE A 516 5.34 -12.02 18.90
N ILE A 517 4.95 -11.72 17.69
CA ILE A 517 5.35 -12.38 16.46
C ILE A 517 6.03 -11.33 15.59
N PHE A 518 7.33 -11.43 15.39
CA PHE A 518 8.09 -10.51 14.54
C PHE A 518 8.52 -11.23 13.27
N VAL A 519 8.26 -10.63 12.12
CA VAL A 519 8.61 -11.16 10.80
C VAL A 519 8.99 -10.03 9.86
N GLY A 520 9.94 -10.24 8.97
CA GLY A 520 10.18 -9.32 7.85
C GLY A 520 9.06 -9.42 6.82
N ASP A 521 8.66 -8.30 6.21
CA ASP A 521 7.66 -8.32 5.13
C ASP A 521 8.21 -8.94 3.86
N HIS A 522 9.44 -8.56 3.49
CA HIS A 522 10.23 -9.16 2.40
C HIS A 522 11.73 -8.98 2.67
N ALA A 523 12.55 -9.64 1.83
CA ALA A 523 14.00 -9.53 1.83
C ALA A 523 14.51 -8.86 0.54
N ASP A 524 15.83 -8.89 0.30
CA ASP A 524 16.46 -8.56 -0.99
C ASP A 524 16.67 -7.06 -1.30
N ARG A 525 16.77 -6.20 -0.27
CA ARG A 525 17.09 -4.79 -0.58
C ARG A 525 18.53 -4.38 -0.29
N TYR A 526 19.17 -4.92 0.76
CA TYR A 526 20.48 -4.42 1.23
C TYR A 526 21.42 -5.58 1.54
N ASN A 527 21.97 -6.22 0.51
CA ASN A 527 23.01 -7.18 0.74
C ASN A 527 24.37 -6.58 0.39
N ILE A 528 25.33 -6.71 1.32
CA ILE A 528 26.70 -6.19 1.17
C ILE A 528 27.51 -7.07 0.21
N ASP A 529 27.18 -8.35 0.09
CA ASP A 529 27.79 -9.23 -0.89
C ASP A 529 27.33 -8.90 -2.31
N LYS A 530 28.26 -8.83 -3.22
CA LYS A 530 27.95 -8.62 -4.65
C LYS A 530 27.21 -9.80 -5.29
N VAL A 531 27.39 -10.98 -4.72
CA VAL A 531 26.75 -12.23 -5.14
C VAL A 531 26.18 -12.90 -3.91
N PRO A 532 25.09 -12.37 -3.35
CA PRO A 532 24.45 -12.98 -2.18
C PRO A 532 23.89 -14.35 -2.55
N THR A 533 23.90 -15.26 -1.61
CA THR A 533 23.27 -16.55 -1.77
C THR A 533 21.75 -16.42 -1.88
N MET A 534 21.08 -17.45 -2.41
CA MET A 534 19.61 -17.48 -2.48
C MET A 534 18.98 -17.29 -1.09
N TYR A 535 19.57 -17.90 -0.07
CA TYR A 535 19.13 -17.78 1.31
C TYR A 535 19.23 -16.32 1.84
N GLU A 536 20.35 -15.66 1.61
CA GLU A 536 20.54 -14.26 2.00
C GLU A 536 19.59 -13.30 1.28
N ARG A 537 19.22 -13.62 0.03
CA ARG A 537 18.32 -12.78 -0.78
C ARG A 537 16.85 -12.92 -0.42
N TYR A 538 16.40 -14.13 -0.04
CA TYR A 538 14.97 -14.41 0.01
C TYR A 538 14.45 -14.75 1.40
N SER A 539 15.30 -15.15 2.37
CA SER A 539 14.79 -15.50 3.69
C SER A 539 14.51 -14.28 4.56
N VAL A 540 13.44 -14.39 5.35
CA VAL A 540 13.09 -13.44 6.40
C VAL A 540 13.11 -14.16 7.76
N PRO A 541 13.40 -13.47 8.88
CA PRO A 541 13.32 -14.07 10.20
C PRO A 541 11.86 -14.22 10.65
N LEU A 542 11.60 -15.25 11.47
CA LEU A 542 10.42 -15.30 12.31
C LEU A 542 10.88 -15.46 13.76
N ILE A 543 10.41 -14.55 14.61
CA ILE A 543 10.70 -14.55 16.05
C ILE A 543 9.35 -14.54 16.79
N ILE A 544 9.16 -15.50 17.70
CA ILE A 544 7.99 -15.59 18.55
C ILE A 544 8.49 -15.50 20.00
N THR A 545 8.06 -14.49 20.74
CA THR A 545 8.55 -14.23 22.12
C THR A 545 7.45 -13.76 23.04
N GLY A 546 7.55 -14.07 24.33
CA GLY A 546 6.66 -13.60 25.38
C GLY A 546 5.97 -14.71 26.15
N LYS A 547 4.75 -14.44 26.62
CA LYS A 547 4.00 -15.28 27.57
C LYS A 547 3.94 -16.75 27.17
N GLY A 548 4.53 -17.59 28.00
CA GLY A 548 4.45 -19.05 27.89
C GLY A 548 5.32 -19.67 26.79
N ILE A 549 6.06 -18.87 26.03
CA ILE A 549 6.97 -19.38 25.00
C ILE A 549 8.18 -20.03 25.65
N GLN A 550 8.59 -21.19 25.13
CA GLN A 550 9.81 -21.93 25.45
C GLN A 550 10.47 -22.39 24.17
N LYS A 551 11.79 -22.46 24.14
CA LYS A 551 12.57 -22.75 22.92
C LYS A 551 12.21 -24.06 22.22
N ASP A 552 11.78 -25.06 22.99
CA ASP A 552 11.42 -26.41 22.53
C ASP A 552 9.93 -26.58 22.20
N LEU A 553 9.12 -25.49 22.26
CA LEU A 553 7.69 -25.53 22.00
C LEU A 553 7.37 -25.84 20.52
N LEU A 554 8.24 -25.44 19.60
CA LEU A 554 8.16 -25.76 18.19
C LEU A 554 9.40 -26.57 17.76
N PRO A 555 9.30 -27.43 16.71
CA PRO A 555 10.42 -28.23 16.23
C PRO A 555 11.61 -27.38 15.75
N GLU A 556 12.84 -27.79 16.05
CA GLU A 556 14.05 -27.11 15.57
C GLU A 556 14.17 -27.10 14.02
N ASP A 557 13.63 -28.13 13.36
CA ASP A 557 13.63 -28.27 11.90
C ASP A 557 12.40 -27.62 11.22
N MET A 558 11.69 -26.73 11.94
CA MET A 558 10.57 -25.99 11.36
C MET A 558 11.02 -25.08 10.22
N ALA A 559 10.24 -25.07 9.15
CA ALA A 559 10.40 -24.17 8.02
C ALA A 559 9.01 -23.79 7.48
N GLY A 560 8.86 -22.58 6.96
CA GLY A 560 7.56 -22.11 6.52
C GLY A 560 7.62 -20.86 5.67
N SER A 561 6.46 -20.26 5.53
CA SER A 561 6.25 -18.97 4.87
C SER A 561 5.20 -18.15 5.66
N GLN A 562 4.99 -16.93 5.26
CA GLN A 562 4.09 -16.03 6.01
C GLN A 562 2.65 -16.57 6.15
N ILE A 563 2.17 -17.43 5.22
CA ILE A 563 0.85 -18.09 5.37
C ILE A 563 0.77 -19.03 6.58
N ASP A 564 1.92 -19.46 7.12
CA ASP A 564 2.02 -20.42 8.21
C ASP A 564 2.00 -19.74 9.60
N ILE A 565 2.12 -18.42 9.66
CA ILE A 565 2.18 -17.64 10.89
C ILE A 565 0.86 -17.73 11.66
N MET A 566 -0.25 -17.39 11.02
CA MET A 566 -1.54 -17.37 11.71
C MET A 566 -2.03 -18.74 12.17
N PRO A 567 -1.95 -19.83 11.36
CA PRO A 567 -2.24 -21.17 11.89
C PRO A 567 -1.30 -21.57 13.03
N THR A 568 -0.05 -21.10 13.07
CA THR A 568 0.85 -21.31 14.22
C THR A 568 0.36 -20.58 15.46
N VAL A 569 -0.02 -19.29 15.34
CA VAL A 569 -0.58 -18.53 16.48
C VAL A 569 -1.85 -19.21 17.02
N ILE A 570 -2.77 -19.62 16.14
CA ILE A 570 -3.99 -20.31 16.54
C ILE A 570 -3.67 -21.64 17.27
N ASP A 571 -2.75 -22.44 16.72
CA ASP A 571 -2.31 -23.71 17.32
C ASP A 571 -1.66 -23.53 18.71
N LEU A 572 -1.02 -22.39 18.95
CA LEU A 572 -0.44 -22.06 20.26
C LEU A 572 -1.51 -21.74 21.32
N ILE A 573 -2.60 -21.06 20.95
CA ILE A 573 -3.52 -20.42 21.93
C ILE A 573 -4.95 -20.95 21.92
N ALA A 574 -5.36 -21.68 20.86
CA ALA A 574 -6.75 -22.07 20.72
C ALA A 574 -7.08 -23.31 21.56
N PRO A 575 -8.28 -23.38 22.15
CA PRO A 575 -8.73 -24.56 22.86
C PRO A 575 -8.92 -25.75 21.92
N GLU A 576 -8.85 -26.97 22.45
CA GLU A 576 -9.14 -28.19 21.69
C GLU A 576 -10.51 -28.13 21.00
N GLY A 577 -10.56 -28.57 19.74
CA GLY A 577 -11.80 -28.56 18.92
C GLY A 577 -12.15 -27.20 18.34
N PHE A 578 -11.36 -26.16 18.56
CA PHE A 578 -11.59 -24.87 17.88
C PHE A 578 -11.38 -25.01 16.39
N THR A 579 -12.43 -24.80 15.61
CA THR A 579 -12.38 -24.86 14.14
C THR A 579 -11.88 -23.55 13.57
N TYR A 580 -10.87 -23.64 12.68
CA TYR A 580 -10.32 -22.51 11.94
C TYR A 580 -10.03 -22.90 10.48
N TYR A 581 -9.83 -21.92 9.63
CA TYR A 581 -9.59 -22.14 8.19
C TYR A 581 -8.23 -21.58 7.78
N SER A 582 -7.43 -22.39 7.11
CA SER A 582 -6.09 -21.95 6.70
C SER A 582 -5.60 -22.69 5.46
N VAL A 583 -4.98 -21.94 4.55
CA VAL A 583 -4.17 -22.49 3.44
C VAL A 583 -2.83 -23.00 3.98
N GLY A 584 -2.17 -22.23 4.84
CA GLY A 584 -0.93 -22.57 5.52
C GLY A 584 -1.09 -23.63 6.60
N LYS A 585 0.02 -24.07 7.21
CA LYS A 585 0.10 -25.07 8.28
C LYS A 585 0.79 -24.48 9.50
N SER A 586 0.45 -24.97 10.70
CA SER A 586 1.23 -24.62 11.90
C SER A 586 2.68 -25.08 11.77
N LEU A 587 3.61 -24.24 12.22
CA LEU A 587 5.05 -24.58 12.29
C LEU A 587 5.34 -25.70 13.31
N SER A 588 4.38 -26.09 14.13
CA SER A 588 4.50 -27.29 14.95
C SER A 588 4.61 -28.58 14.12
N GLU A 589 4.12 -28.57 12.91
CA GLU A 589 4.14 -29.72 11.98
C GLU A 589 4.75 -29.38 10.61
N ASN A 590 4.88 -28.10 10.25
CA ASN A 590 5.35 -27.68 8.95
C ASN A 590 6.86 -27.60 8.87
N LYS A 591 7.42 -28.19 7.80
CA LYS A 591 8.86 -28.24 7.52
C LYS A 591 9.21 -27.74 6.11
N LEU A 592 8.26 -27.08 5.45
CA LEU A 592 8.38 -26.64 4.07
C LEU A 592 7.71 -25.28 3.89
N GLY A 593 8.49 -24.25 3.63
CA GLY A 593 8.02 -22.93 3.21
C GLY A 593 7.98 -22.80 1.69
N GLN A 594 7.11 -21.91 1.20
CA GLN A 594 6.98 -21.61 -0.22
C GLN A 594 6.74 -20.11 -0.47
N SER A 595 7.27 -19.60 -1.57
CA SER A 595 6.97 -18.27 -2.09
C SER A 595 7.12 -18.29 -3.61
N TYR A 596 6.04 -18.13 -4.34
CA TYR A 596 6.02 -18.35 -5.79
C TYR A 596 6.59 -19.74 -6.17
N ALA A 597 7.72 -19.77 -6.89
CA ALA A 597 8.44 -20.96 -7.28
C ALA A 597 9.57 -21.34 -6.28
N PHE A 598 9.84 -20.50 -5.28
CA PHE A 598 10.84 -20.77 -4.26
C PHE A 598 10.28 -21.65 -3.14
N TRP A 599 11.15 -22.47 -2.58
CA TRP A 599 10.87 -23.31 -1.44
C TRP A 599 12.03 -23.25 -0.43
N ILE A 600 11.75 -23.49 0.83
CA ILE A 600 12.74 -23.57 1.90
C ILE A 600 12.40 -24.69 2.87
N THR A 601 13.42 -25.41 3.33
CA THR A 601 13.38 -26.35 4.44
C THR A 601 14.46 -25.97 5.46
N ALA A 602 14.59 -26.68 6.56
CA ALA A 602 15.70 -26.51 7.50
C ALA A 602 17.07 -26.88 6.92
N ASP A 603 17.11 -27.61 5.82
CA ASP A 603 18.37 -28.12 5.22
C ASP A 603 18.75 -27.36 3.93
N ALA A 604 17.78 -26.81 3.19
CA ALA A 604 18.05 -26.21 1.88
C ALA A 604 16.98 -25.18 1.45
N ILE A 605 17.38 -24.32 0.51
CA ILE A 605 16.48 -23.44 -0.24
C ILE A 605 16.69 -23.69 -1.74
N GLY A 606 15.64 -23.58 -2.53
CA GLY A 606 15.72 -23.75 -3.97
C GLY A 606 14.54 -23.15 -4.73
N ASN A 607 14.60 -23.30 -6.05
CA ASN A 607 13.56 -22.97 -6.99
C ASN A 607 13.03 -24.25 -7.64
N THR A 608 11.75 -24.31 -8.00
CA THR A 608 11.19 -25.45 -8.75
C THR A 608 11.76 -25.58 -10.15
N ASP A 609 12.34 -24.50 -10.70
CA ASP A 609 13.08 -24.53 -11.96
C ASP A 609 14.59 -24.49 -11.69
N ASP A 610 15.19 -25.66 -11.57
CA ASP A 610 16.63 -25.84 -11.33
C ASP A 610 17.52 -25.27 -12.46
N LEU A 611 16.95 -24.95 -13.62
CA LEU A 611 17.67 -24.30 -14.71
C LEU A 611 17.90 -22.81 -14.43
N VAL A 612 17.06 -22.21 -13.57
CA VAL A 612 17.19 -20.81 -13.18
C VAL A 612 18.27 -20.66 -12.12
N GLU A 613 18.20 -21.45 -11.03
CA GLU A 613 19.20 -21.42 -9.96
C GLU A 613 19.23 -22.77 -9.23
N LYS A 614 20.44 -23.30 -8.98
CA LYS A 614 20.61 -24.58 -8.27
C LYS A 614 20.26 -24.43 -6.79
N PRO A 615 19.72 -25.48 -6.13
CA PRO A 615 19.47 -25.45 -4.70
C PRO A 615 20.73 -25.14 -3.89
N GLN A 616 20.55 -24.38 -2.83
CA GLN A 616 21.59 -24.08 -1.84
C GLN A 616 21.32 -24.89 -0.58
N TYR A 617 22.34 -25.59 -0.09
CA TYR A 617 22.26 -26.39 1.14
C TYR A 617 22.82 -25.60 2.34
N PHE A 618 22.19 -25.75 3.51
CA PHE A 618 22.62 -25.12 4.77
C PHE A 618 23.33 -26.11 5.69
N ASN A 619 22.67 -27.25 5.97
CA ASN A 619 23.09 -28.20 6.95
C ASN A 619 23.40 -29.57 6.30
N ARG A 620 22.45 -30.13 5.57
CA ARG A 620 22.55 -31.44 4.94
C ARG A 620 22.15 -31.34 3.47
N GLU A 621 22.79 -32.16 2.63
CA GLU A 621 22.43 -32.26 1.19
C GLU A 621 21.17 -33.12 1.02
N VAL A 622 20.05 -32.62 1.58
CA VAL A 622 18.74 -33.25 1.49
C VAL A 622 17.78 -32.32 0.74
N LEU A 623 17.16 -32.84 -0.30
CA LEU A 623 16.13 -32.15 -1.07
C LEU A 623 14.75 -32.74 -0.75
N PRO A 624 13.70 -31.95 -0.72
CA PRO A 624 12.34 -32.49 -0.67
C PRO A 624 12.02 -33.27 -1.94
N ASP A 625 11.13 -34.27 -1.83
CA ASP A 625 10.62 -34.98 -3.01
C ASP A 625 9.99 -33.98 -3.96
N ARG A 626 10.40 -34.02 -5.23
CA ARG A 626 9.98 -33.03 -6.24
C ARG A 626 8.46 -33.02 -6.46
N THR A 627 7.83 -34.18 -6.46
CA THR A 627 6.36 -34.28 -6.65
C THR A 627 5.63 -33.71 -5.46
N VAL A 628 6.11 -33.96 -4.24
CA VAL A 628 5.55 -33.37 -3.02
C VAL A 628 5.68 -31.87 -3.04
N LEU A 629 6.84 -31.36 -3.44
CA LEU A 629 7.15 -29.93 -3.54
C LEU A 629 6.24 -29.23 -4.55
N GLU A 630 6.17 -29.75 -5.79
CA GLU A 630 5.35 -29.17 -6.84
C GLU A 630 3.85 -29.20 -6.48
N ASN A 631 3.36 -30.29 -5.91
CA ASN A 631 1.99 -30.39 -5.43
C ASN A 631 1.69 -29.39 -4.31
N TYR A 632 2.64 -29.19 -3.37
CA TYR A 632 2.48 -28.22 -2.30
C TYR A 632 2.40 -26.78 -2.84
N ILE A 633 3.38 -26.37 -3.65
CA ILE A 633 3.44 -25.01 -4.22
C ILE A 633 2.22 -24.73 -5.11
N ASN A 634 1.89 -25.65 -6.02
CA ASN A 634 0.75 -25.50 -6.92
C ASN A 634 -0.57 -25.56 -6.16
N GLY A 635 -0.70 -26.41 -5.15
CA GLY A 635 -1.89 -26.51 -4.31
C GLY A 635 -2.17 -25.20 -3.53
N VAL A 636 -1.15 -24.69 -2.87
CA VAL A 636 -1.24 -23.42 -2.13
C VAL A 636 -1.64 -22.26 -3.06
N ARG A 637 -1.02 -22.17 -4.23
CA ARG A 637 -1.30 -21.12 -5.21
C ARG A 637 -2.68 -21.26 -5.84
N ALA A 638 -3.08 -22.47 -6.24
CA ALA A 638 -4.37 -22.75 -6.87
C ALA A 638 -5.55 -22.43 -5.91
N ILE A 639 -5.43 -22.87 -4.66
CA ILE A 639 -6.44 -22.58 -3.63
C ILE A 639 -6.52 -21.09 -3.35
N SER A 640 -5.38 -20.41 -3.17
CA SER A 640 -5.35 -18.96 -2.91
C SER A 640 -5.91 -18.17 -4.08
N TRP A 641 -5.59 -18.56 -5.32
CA TRP A 641 -6.10 -17.92 -6.52
C TRP A 641 -7.62 -18.11 -6.67
N TRP A 642 -8.11 -19.34 -6.48
CA TRP A 642 -9.53 -19.61 -6.58
C TRP A 642 -10.32 -18.89 -5.50
N LEU A 643 -9.88 -19.00 -4.27
CA LEU A 643 -10.52 -18.36 -3.12
C LEU A 643 -10.58 -16.84 -3.30
N GLY A 644 -9.49 -16.24 -3.80
CA GLY A 644 -9.40 -14.80 -4.05
C GLY A 644 -10.38 -14.29 -5.11
N LYS A 645 -10.68 -15.09 -6.14
CA LYS A 645 -11.57 -14.70 -7.26
C LYS A 645 -13.01 -15.16 -7.10
N TYR A 646 -13.22 -16.35 -6.56
CA TYR A 646 -14.53 -17.04 -6.65
C TYR A 646 -15.05 -17.51 -5.28
N GLY A 647 -14.29 -17.28 -4.20
CA GLY A 647 -14.67 -17.73 -2.87
C GLY A 647 -14.54 -19.25 -2.71
N THR A 648 -15.38 -19.83 -1.84
CA THR A 648 -15.26 -21.25 -1.45
C THR A 648 -15.86 -22.25 -2.43
N ILE A 649 -16.76 -21.84 -3.31
CA ILE A 649 -17.43 -22.76 -4.25
C ILE A 649 -16.55 -23.00 -5.47
N ILE A 650 -16.28 -24.29 -5.74
CA ILE A 650 -15.52 -24.70 -6.93
C ILE A 650 -16.50 -25.11 -8.03
N ASP A 651 -16.72 -24.22 -8.99
CA ASP A 651 -17.59 -24.47 -10.13
C ASP A 651 -16.93 -23.97 -11.43
N GLU A 652 -16.90 -24.82 -12.47
CA GLU A 652 -16.38 -24.47 -13.79
C GLU A 652 -17.15 -23.30 -14.43
N ALA A 653 -18.43 -23.14 -14.08
CA ALA A 653 -19.26 -22.05 -14.58
C ALA A 653 -18.76 -20.65 -14.15
N LEU A 654 -18.00 -20.55 -13.06
CA LEU A 654 -17.42 -19.30 -12.58
C LEU A 654 -16.22 -18.81 -13.42
N LEU A 655 -15.69 -19.67 -14.30
CA LEU A 655 -14.56 -19.34 -15.18
C LEU A 655 -15.03 -18.69 -16.51
N GLN A 656 -16.33 -18.67 -16.78
CA GLN A 656 -16.94 -18.07 -17.98
C GLN A 656 -17.23 -16.59 -17.77
#